data_294821e495b2a10f622f9068675ba874
#
_entry.id   294821e495b2a10f622f9068675ba874
#
_cell.length_a   1.000
_cell.length_b   1.000
_cell.length_c   1.000
_cell.angle_alpha   90.00
_cell.angle_beta   90.00
_cell.angle_gamma   90.00
#
_symmetry.space_group_name_H-M   'P 1'
#
loop_
_entity.id
_entity.type
_entity.pdbx_description
1 polymer ?
#
loop_
_entity_poly.entity_id
_entity_poly.type
_entity_poly.pdbx_seq_one_letter_code
_entity_poly.pdbx_strand_id
1 'polypeptide(L)'
;MTGYFLYAFIYLVAAVIAVPIAKRLGLGSVLGYLIAGLVIGPIFGLVGDETIAIQHFAEFGVVMMLFLVGLELEPRSLWAMKSKLLGLGGLQLTLTTAFITGAALILGQPLGISLTIGLIFALSSTAIVLQTLQEKGLQKTEGGKSAFSVLLFQDIAVIPMLALIPLLAIPELVAAGSAQSSDAGSHDSLNLVEGLAPWASGLVIISSIAFLTVGGHYLSRPLFKFVAASGLREIFTATALMLIIGIAALMGLVGLSPALGAFLAGVVLANSEFRHELEANIEPFKGLLLGLFFITVGAGINFCVLSESPMLVAGLTIAVMLVKAIVLFIIALIFKIKGTNKWLFTLSLAQAGEFGFVLLSFASQNYVLPSDIISVLSLVVAISMFLTPGLFILFDKAIIPRYKNAKSQRAQDTIDERGTVVIAGIGRFGQIINRLLVANEVKTVVLDIRAEQIDLIRRLGTKAYFGDASKPDILHTAGAHEASLMVIAIDDRATAANMVKYAKHAFPHVKVLARAFDRGHGYRLRQLGADFVVSETYHSALEMGAEALRSLNIHPFQVERQKMAYKTIESQQNDVLYRAWVDDASGERVDNNYLKLFIELESLIENALKVDLHDRHSKMRGWTPPPKGYADTLAPDEEPDKTEG
;
A
#
# COMPACT_ATOMS: atom_id res chain seq x y z
N MET A 1 -22.64 -2.73 -36.55
CA MET A 1 -22.92 -2.54 -35.12
C MET A 1 -22.66 -3.81 -34.28
N THR A 2 -23.05 -5.00 -34.72
CA THR A 2 -22.81 -6.28 -33.97
C THR A 2 -21.33 -6.55 -33.67
N GLY A 3 -20.41 -6.19 -34.56
CA GLY A 3 -18.98 -6.40 -34.36
C GLY A 3 -18.41 -5.60 -33.17
N TYR A 4 -18.75 -4.31 -33.04
CA TYR A 4 -18.26 -3.48 -31.95
C TYR A 4 -18.72 -3.95 -30.56
N PHE A 5 -19.96 -4.42 -30.44
CA PHE A 5 -20.44 -5.01 -29.18
C PHE A 5 -19.73 -6.32 -28.84
N LEU A 6 -19.38 -7.13 -29.84
CA LEU A 6 -18.65 -8.36 -29.64
C LEU A 6 -17.22 -8.08 -29.14
N TYR A 7 -16.51 -7.13 -29.76
CA TYR A 7 -15.18 -6.74 -29.30
C TYR A 7 -15.22 -6.16 -27.89
N ALA A 8 -16.12 -5.21 -27.60
CA ALA A 8 -16.29 -4.68 -26.25
C ALA A 8 -16.55 -5.78 -25.22
N PHE A 9 -17.36 -6.77 -25.55
CA PHE A 9 -17.60 -7.93 -24.70
C PHE A 9 -16.35 -8.78 -24.48
N ILE A 10 -15.55 -9.05 -25.52
CA ILE A 10 -14.30 -9.81 -25.44
C ILE A 10 -13.31 -9.08 -24.50
N TYR A 11 -13.11 -7.77 -24.68
CA TYR A 11 -12.22 -6.97 -23.85
C TYR A 11 -12.67 -6.98 -22.38
N LEU A 12 -13.99 -6.82 -22.12
CA LEU A 12 -14.53 -6.84 -20.76
C LEU A 12 -14.39 -8.22 -20.10
N VAL A 13 -14.70 -9.31 -20.82
CA VAL A 13 -14.54 -10.68 -20.29
C VAL A 13 -13.08 -10.96 -19.95
N ALA A 14 -12.16 -10.61 -20.85
CA ALA A 14 -10.73 -10.77 -20.62
C ALA A 14 -10.26 -10.02 -19.37
N ALA A 15 -10.71 -8.75 -19.19
CA ALA A 15 -10.39 -7.95 -18.03
C ALA A 15 -10.94 -8.57 -16.73
N VAL A 16 -12.23 -8.95 -16.73
CA VAL A 16 -12.93 -9.48 -15.54
C VAL A 16 -12.32 -10.81 -15.08
N ILE A 17 -11.78 -11.62 -16.00
CA ILE A 17 -11.13 -12.89 -15.66
C ILE A 17 -9.67 -12.68 -15.24
N ALA A 18 -8.88 -11.98 -16.07
CA ALA A 18 -7.44 -11.91 -15.87
C ALA A 18 -7.02 -11.05 -14.67
N VAL A 19 -7.69 -9.91 -14.45
CA VAL A 19 -7.30 -8.97 -13.39
C VAL A 19 -7.47 -9.55 -11.98
N PRO A 20 -8.59 -10.19 -11.60
CA PRO A 20 -8.72 -10.83 -10.30
C PRO A 20 -7.71 -11.98 -10.09
N ILE A 21 -7.42 -12.75 -11.14
CA ILE A 21 -6.42 -13.82 -11.07
C ILE A 21 -5.04 -13.22 -10.84
N ALA A 22 -4.64 -12.22 -11.63
CA ALA A 22 -3.35 -11.54 -11.48
C ALA A 22 -3.21 -10.93 -10.07
N LYS A 23 -4.27 -10.30 -9.55
CA LYS A 23 -4.28 -9.73 -8.20
C LYS A 23 -4.10 -10.80 -7.11
N ARG A 24 -4.76 -11.96 -7.25
CA ARG A 24 -4.57 -13.09 -6.32
C ARG A 24 -3.15 -13.68 -6.37
N LEU A 25 -2.50 -13.61 -7.52
CA LEU A 25 -1.11 -14.04 -7.70
C LEU A 25 -0.08 -12.96 -7.25
N GLY A 26 -0.52 -11.80 -6.78
CA GLY A 26 0.35 -10.69 -6.37
C GLY A 26 1.02 -9.96 -7.53
N LEU A 27 0.48 -10.08 -8.76
CA LEU A 27 1.03 -9.45 -9.97
C LEU A 27 0.53 -8.00 -10.19
N GLY A 28 -0.56 -7.62 -9.50
CA GLY A 28 -1.20 -6.32 -9.69
C GLY A 28 -2.15 -6.24 -10.88
N SER A 29 -2.96 -5.17 -10.92
CA SER A 29 -4.00 -5.00 -11.95
C SER A 29 -3.42 -4.71 -13.34
N VAL A 30 -2.36 -3.90 -13.43
CA VAL A 30 -1.72 -3.52 -14.70
C VAL A 30 -1.22 -4.75 -15.46
N LEU A 31 -0.50 -5.66 -14.76
CA LEU A 31 -0.07 -6.92 -15.37
C LEU A 31 -1.27 -7.81 -15.74
N GLY A 32 -2.34 -7.77 -14.94
CA GLY A 32 -3.58 -8.48 -15.28
C GLY A 32 -4.18 -8.03 -16.61
N TYR A 33 -4.24 -6.73 -16.85
CA TYR A 33 -4.70 -6.16 -18.11
C TYR A 33 -3.77 -6.50 -19.29
N LEU A 34 -2.44 -6.41 -19.11
CA LEU A 34 -1.48 -6.81 -20.15
C LEU A 34 -1.61 -8.29 -20.52
N ILE A 35 -1.77 -9.17 -19.51
CA ILE A 35 -2.00 -10.61 -19.74
C ILE A 35 -3.32 -10.83 -20.49
N ALA A 36 -4.39 -10.12 -20.10
CA ALA A 36 -5.67 -10.18 -20.79
C ALA A 36 -5.51 -9.88 -22.29
N GLY A 37 -4.83 -8.77 -22.60
CA GLY A 37 -4.53 -8.35 -23.98
C GLY A 37 -3.71 -9.39 -24.75
N LEU A 38 -2.66 -9.90 -24.12
CA LEU A 38 -1.79 -10.93 -24.68
C LEU A 38 -2.55 -12.24 -25.00
N VAL A 39 -3.50 -12.60 -24.16
CA VAL A 39 -4.34 -13.78 -24.38
C VAL A 39 -5.31 -13.60 -25.54
N ILE A 40 -6.07 -12.47 -25.58
CA ILE A 40 -7.07 -12.25 -26.63
C ILE A 40 -6.47 -11.83 -27.98
N GLY A 41 -5.27 -11.19 -27.99
CA GLY A 41 -4.56 -10.80 -29.20
C GLY A 41 -3.70 -11.95 -29.72
N PRO A 42 -2.39 -11.96 -29.45
CA PRO A 42 -1.43 -12.86 -30.10
C PRO A 42 -1.67 -14.35 -29.83
N ILE A 43 -2.27 -14.76 -28.69
CA ILE A 43 -2.48 -16.18 -28.36
C ILE A 43 -3.71 -16.74 -29.07
N PHE A 44 -4.87 -16.07 -28.91
CA PHE A 44 -6.14 -16.57 -29.48
C PHE A 44 -6.55 -15.90 -30.80
N GLY A 45 -5.95 -14.77 -31.17
CA GLY A 45 -6.29 -14.05 -32.40
C GLY A 45 -7.74 -13.55 -32.46
N LEU A 46 -8.34 -13.25 -31.30
CA LEU A 46 -9.73 -12.78 -31.18
C LEU A 46 -9.92 -11.33 -31.55
N VAL A 47 -8.84 -10.54 -31.53
CA VAL A 47 -8.79 -9.11 -31.87
C VAL A 47 -7.66 -8.87 -32.86
N GLY A 48 -7.87 -7.93 -33.80
CA GLY A 48 -6.97 -7.67 -34.92
C GLY A 48 -6.78 -6.17 -35.17
N ASP A 49 -7.00 -5.71 -36.39
CA ASP A 49 -6.72 -4.34 -36.85
C ASP A 49 -7.50 -3.25 -36.07
N GLU A 50 -8.65 -3.61 -35.48
CA GLU A 50 -9.42 -2.70 -34.63
C GLU A 50 -8.70 -2.28 -33.35
N THR A 51 -7.69 -3.03 -32.95
CA THR A 51 -6.92 -2.78 -31.72
C THR A 51 -6.31 -1.36 -31.74
N ILE A 52 -5.86 -0.88 -32.89
CA ILE A 52 -5.28 0.46 -33.06
C ILE A 52 -6.33 1.54 -32.79
N ALA A 53 -7.52 1.41 -33.39
CA ALA A 53 -8.61 2.39 -33.20
C ALA A 53 -9.10 2.41 -31.73
N ILE A 54 -9.18 1.25 -31.10
CA ILE A 54 -9.54 1.11 -29.68
C ILE A 54 -8.43 1.69 -28.80
N GLN A 55 -7.16 1.52 -29.16
CA GLN A 55 -6.02 2.09 -28.43
C GLN A 55 -6.08 3.62 -28.41
N HIS A 56 -6.34 4.28 -29.54
CA HIS A 56 -6.51 5.74 -29.57
C HIS A 56 -7.64 6.22 -28.65
N PHE A 57 -8.75 5.48 -28.57
CA PHE A 57 -9.80 5.78 -27.61
C PHE A 57 -9.34 5.55 -26.17
N ALA A 58 -8.63 4.49 -25.92
CA ALA A 58 -8.13 4.12 -24.60
C ALA A 58 -7.04 5.08 -24.07
N GLU A 59 -6.35 5.81 -24.95
CA GLU A 59 -5.40 6.87 -24.59
C GLU A 59 -6.05 7.99 -23.76
N PHE A 60 -7.36 8.19 -23.88
CA PHE A 60 -8.10 9.06 -22.95
C PHE A 60 -7.97 8.61 -21.48
N GLY A 61 -7.79 7.34 -21.22
CA GLY A 61 -7.49 6.83 -19.88
C GLY A 61 -6.18 7.37 -19.32
N VAL A 62 -5.17 7.50 -20.19
CA VAL A 62 -3.88 8.10 -19.83
C VAL A 62 -4.04 9.59 -19.55
N VAL A 63 -4.80 10.31 -20.38
CA VAL A 63 -5.12 11.73 -20.19
C VAL A 63 -5.81 11.95 -18.84
N MET A 64 -6.80 11.12 -18.50
CA MET A 64 -7.49 11.17 -17.20
C MET A 64 -6.56 10.81 -16.04
N MET A 65 -5.66 9.85 -16.22
CA MET A 65 -4.68 9.49 -15.21
C MET A 65 -3.76 10.68 -14.91
N LEU A 66 -3.23 11.34 -15.94
CA LEU A 66 -2.37 12.51 -15.76
C LEU A 66 -3.10 13.70 -15.13
N PHE A 67 -4.39 13.89 -15.45
CA PHE A 67 -5.23 14.85 -14.74
C PHE A 67 -5.32 14.56 -13.25
N LEU A 68 -5.59 13.32 -12.86
CA LEU A 68 -5.66 12.92 -11.45
C LEU A 68 -4.30 13.03 -10.75
N VAL A 69 -3.22 12.63 -11.41
CA VAL A 69 -1.85 12.86 -10.89
C VAL A 69 -1.62 14.34 -10.62
N GLY A 70 -2.03 15.23 -11.57
CA GLY A 70 -1.97 16.67 -11.37
C GLY A 70 -2.82 17.14 -10.17
N LEU A 71 -4.00 16.59 -10.02
CA LEU A 71 -4.95 16.92 -8.95
C LEU A 71 -4.47 16.48 -7.55
N GLU A 72 -3.75 15.36 -7.47
CA GLU A 72 -3.16 14.83 -6.24
C GLU A 72 -1.94 15.63 -5.76
N LEU A 73 -1.31 16.42 -6.65
CA LEU A 73 -0.14 17.20 -6.33
C LEU A 73 -0.47 18.37 -5.41
N GLU A 74 -0.21 18.20 -4.12
CA GLU A 74 -0.21 19.30 -3.15
C GLU A 74 1.15 20.03 -3.16
N PRO A 75 1.25 21.26 -3.70
CA PRO A 75 2.52 21.98 -3.79
C PRO A 75 3.21 22.18 -2.43
N ARG A 76 2.43 22.32 -1.35
CA ARG A 76 2.95 22.50 0.01
C ARG A 76 3.60 21.24 0.57
N SER A 77 2.98 20.09 0.37
CA SER A 77 3.51 18.77 0.79
C SER A 77 4.77 18.40 0.02
N LEU A 78 4.78 18.65 -1.30
CA LEU A 78 5.96 18.46 -2.15
C LEU A 78 7.13 19.32 -1.71
N TRP A 79 6.87 20.60 -1.36
CA TRP A 79 7.91 21.52 -0.90
C TRP A 79 8.54 21.08 0.42
N ALA A 80 7.75 20.50 1.32
CA ALA A 80 8.25 19.94 2.58
C ALA A 80 9.20 18.74 2.37
N MET A 81 9.00 17.96 1.28
CA MET A 81 9.80 16.78 0.95
C MET A 81 10.88 17.05 -0.11
N LYS A 82 11.07 18.30 -0.55
CA LYS A 82 11.93 18.68 -1.69
C LYS A 82 13.33 18.07 -1.69
N SER A 83 13.99 18.01 -0.53
CA SER A 83 15.37 17.49 -0.45
C SER A 83 15.47 15.99 -0.75
N LYS A 84 14.50 15.19 -0.33
CA LYS A 84 14.44 13.76 -0.65
C LYS A 84 13.91 13.52 -2.06
N LEU A 85 12.89 14.27 -2.45
CA LEU A 85 12.27 14.17 -3.77
C LEU A 85 13.27 14.49 -4.89
N LEU A 86 13.89 15.68 -4.84
CA LEU A 86 14.89 16.12 -5.81
C LEU A 86 16.21 15.34 -5.66
N GLY A 87 16.62 15.03 -4.43
CA GLY A 87 17.86 14.31 -4.17
C GLY A 87 17.80 12.86 -4.67
N LEU A 88 16.85 12.06 -4.15
CA LEU A 88 16.72 10.66 -4.54
C LEU A 88 16.14 10.51 -5.94
N GLY A 89 14.99 11.13 -6.21
CA GLY A 89 14.26 11.00 -7.46
C GLY A 89 14.99 11.68 -8.63
N GLY A 90 15.43 12.93 -8.45
CA GLY A 90 16.13 13.68 -9.49
C GLY A 90 17.47 13.05 -9.86
N LEU A 91 18.24 12.60 -8.87
CA LEU A 91 19.53 11.92 -9.15
C LEU A 91 19.31 10.57 -9.83
N GLN A 92 18.29 9.80 -9.39
CA GLN A 92 17.96 8.53 -10.02
C GLN A 92 17.56 8.71 -11.49
N LEU A 93 16.65 9.65 -11.77
CA LEU A 93 16.19 9.93 -13.10
C LEU A 93 17.35 10.33 -14.02
N THR A 94 18.14 11.34 -13.61
CA THR A 94 19.24 11.87 -14.42
C THR A 94 20.33 10.84 -14.66
N LEU A 95 20.77 10.12 -13.63
CA LEU A 95 21.80 9.08 -13.79
C LEU A 95 21.30 7.92 -14.66
N THR A 96 20.08 7.43 -14.42
CA THR A 96 19.53 6.33 -15.23
C THR A 96 19.39 6.74 -16.68
N THR A 97 18.83 7.94 -16.94
CA THR A 97 18.75 8.49 -18.30
C THR A 97 20.14 8.58 -18.94
N ALA A 98 21.12 9.14 -18.25
CA ALA A 98 22.47 9.30 -18.78
C ALA A 98 23.14 7.95 -19.10
N PHE A 99 23.05 6.96 -18.21
CA PHE A 99 23.65 5.65 -18.44
C PHE A 99 22.98 4.88 -19.57
N ILE A 100 21.64 4.89 -19.65
CA ILE A 100 20.91 4.19 -20.71
C ILE A 100 21.10 4.91 -22.06
N THR A 101 21.06 6.25 -22.07
CA THR A 101 21.40 7.04 -23.27
C THR A 101 22.82 6.75 -23.76
N GLY A 102 23.79 6.73 -22.84
CA GLY A 102 25.17 6.38 -23.19
C GLY A 102 25.31 4.96 -23.75
N ALA A 103 24.62 3.98 -23.17
CA ALA A 103 24.59 2.62 -23.70
C ALA A 103 23.97 2.55 -25.11
N ALA A 104 22.86 3.26 -25.35
CA ALA A 104 22.20 3.31 -26.64
C ALA A 104 23.08 4.01 -27.71
N LEU A 105 23.82 5.07 -27.35
CA LEU A 105 24.81 5.73 -28.23
C LEU A 105 25.95 4.79 -28.62
N ILE A 106 26.47 3.99 -27.65
CA ILE A 106 27.52 2.98 -27.93
C ILE A 106 26.99 1.91 -28.89
N LEU A 107 25.69 1.58 -28.83
CA LEU A 107 25.04 0.68 -29.78
C LEU A 107 24.76 1.32 -31.14
N GLY A 108 25.20 2.54 -31.37
CA GLY A 108 25.10 3.25 -32.65
C GLY A 108 23.77 3.96 -32.91
N GLN A 109 22.93 4.13 -31.88
CA GLN A 109 21.67 4.85 -32.04
C GLN A 109 21.89 6.39 -32.07
N PRO A 110 21.14 7.16 -32.87
CA PRO A 110 21.17 8.62 -32.86
C PRO A 110 20.84 9.19 -31.48
N LEU A 111 21.34 10.39 -31.18
CA LEU A 111 21.18 11.05 -29.89
C LEU A 111 19.69 11.20 -29.49
N GLY A 112 18.81 11.59 -30.41
CA GLY A 112 17.38 11.74 -30.15
C GLY A 112 16.72 10.45 -29.73
N ILE A 113 16.99 9.35 -30.45
CA ILE A 113 16.52 8.00 -30.12
C ILE A 113 17.09 7.57 -28.76
N SER A 114 18.40 7.69 -28.57
CA SER A 114 19.11 7.27 -27.35
C SER A 114 18.60 8.01 -26.13
N LEU A 115 18.39 9.31 -26.20
CA LEU A 115 17.86 10.11 -25.10
C LEU A 115 16.41 9.72 -24.77
N THR A 116 15.59 9.51 -25.80
CA THR A 116 14.20 9.05 -25.61
C THR A 116 14.14 7.69 -24.90
N ILE A 117 14.97 6.74 -25.32
CA ILE A 117 15.10 5.43 -24.66
C ILE A 117 15.54 5.60 -23.20
N GLY A 118 16.52 6.46 -22.93
CA GLY A 118 17.01 6.77 -21.58
C GLY A 118 15.92 7.33 -20.68
N LEU A 119 15.13 8.28 -21.18
CA LEU A 119 14.00 8.87 -20.45
C LEU A 119 12.91 7.83 -20.14
N ILE A 120 12.53 7.00 -21.11
CA ILE A 120 11.51 5.97 -20.97
C ILE A 120 11.89 4.96 -19.88
N PHE A 121 13.10 4.43 -19.95
CA PHE A 121 13.55 3.40 -18.99
C PHE A 121 14.01 3.98 -17.64
N ALA A 122 14.14 5.28 -17.49
CA ALA A 122 14.38 5.89 -16.18
C ALA A 122 13.17 5.74 -15.25
N LEU A 123 11.96 5.61 -15.80
CA LEU A 123 10.72 5.43 -15.04
C LEU A 123 10.56 4.00 -14.50
N SER A 124 9.92 3.87 -13.36
CA SER A 124 9.60 2.59 -12.71
C SER A 124 8.10 2.48 -12.48
N SER A 125 7.57 1.26 -12.32
CA SER A 125 6.14 1.05 -12.11
C SER A 125 5.69 1.47 -10.71
N THR A 126 4.92 2.54 -10.63
CA THR A 126 4.34 3.03 -9.38
C THR A 126 3.30 2.05 -8.84
N ALA A 127 2.41 1.55 -9.69
CA ALA A 127 1.33 0.65 -9.28
C ALA A 127 1.86 -0.67 -8.68
N ILE A 128 2.78 -1.36 -9.36
CA ILE A 128 3.31 -2.65 -8.90
C ILE A 128 4.10 -2.50 -7.60
N VAL A 129 4.94 -1.46 -7.52
CA VAL A 129 5.81 -1.25 -6.35
C VAL A 129 4.99 -0.90 -5.12
N LEU A 130 4.09 0.09 -5.22
CA LEU A 130 3.30 0.51 -4.06
C LEU A 130 2.35 -0.59 -3.58
N GLN A 131 1.70 -1.30 -4.50
CA GLN A 131 0.86 -2.43 -4.16
C GLN A 131 1.66 -3.51 -3.41
N THR A 132 2.83 -3.91 -3.94
CA THR A 132 3.65 -4.96 -3.30
C THR A 132 4.19 -4.51 -1.94
N LEU A 133 4.63 -3.24 -1.82
CA LEU A 133 5.08 -2.69 -0.53
C LEU A 133 3.95 -2.65 0.50
N GLN A 134 2.72 -2.35 0.07
CA GLN A 134 1.54 -2.33 0.94
C GLN A 134 1.15 -3.74 1.40
N GLU A 135 1.05 -4.70 0.48
CA GLU A 135 0.72 -6.10 0.78
C GLU A 135 1.72 -6.74 1.76
N LYS A 136 3.01 -6.38 1.63
CA LYS A 136 4.08 -6.87 2.53
C LYS A 136 4.26 -6.03 3.79
N GLY A 137 3.50 -4.95 3.98
CA GLY A 137 3.64 -4.03 5.13
C GLY A 137 4.98 -3.28 5.17
N LEU A 138 5.68 -3.16 4.04
CA LEU A 138 7.01 -2.53 3.93
C LEU A 138 6.97 -1.04 3.60
N GLN A 139 5.79 -0.47 3.32
CA GLN A 139 5.61 0.93 2.91
C GLN A 139 6.15 1.93 3.94
N LYS A 140 6.00 1.62 5.23
CA LYS A 140 6.45 2.50 6.34
C LYS A 140 7.95 2.39 6.66
N THR A 141 8.67 1.44 6.05
CA THR A 141 10.12 1.27 6.22
C THR A 141 10.89 2.42 5.57
N GLU A 142 12.15 2.61 5.93
CA GLU A 142 13.02 3.62 5.31
C GLU A 142 13.16 3.36 3.80
N GLY A 143 13.34 2.09 3.40
CA GLY A 143 13.43 1.69 1.99
C GLY A 143 12.14 1.95 1.23
N GLY A 144 10.96 1.62 1.81
CA GLY A 144 9.65 1.88 1.23
C GLY A 144 9.36 3.38 1.05
N LYS A 145 9.65 4.20 2.06
CA LYS A 145 9.51 5.66 1.97
C LYS A 145 10.44 6.29 0.91
N SER A 146 11.66 5.78 0.80
CA SER A 146 12.61 6.24 -0.21
C SER A 146 12.17 5.85 -1.62
N ALA A 147 11.67 4.62 -1.81
CA ALA A 147 11.09 4.18 -3.07
C ALA A 147 9.86 5.03 -3.46
N PHE A 148 8.95 5.29 -2.52
CA PHE A 148 7.81 6.18 -2.75
C PHE A 148 8.24 7.59 -3.19
N SER A 149 9.29 8.17 -2.57
CA SER A 149 9.79 9.50 -2.97
C SER A 149 10.34 9.52 -4.39
N VAL A 150 11.00 8.44 -4.83
CA VAL A 150 11.50 8.33 -6.22
C VAL A 150 10.34 8.19 -7.20
N LEU A 151 9.37 7.31 -6.92
CA LEU A 151 8.19 7.12 -7.77
C LEU A 151 7.40 8.41 -7.94
N LEU A 152 7.14 9.12 -6.86
CA LEU A 152 6.44 10.41 -6.90
C LEU A 152 7.20 11.43 -7.75
N PHE A 153 8.54 11.46 -7.67
CA PHE A 153 9.34 12.33 -8.54
C PHE A 153 9.26 11.91 -10.00
N GLN A 154 9.29 10.61 -10.29
CA GLN A 154 9.17 10.08 -11.64
C GLN A 154 7.82 10.44 -12.28
N ASP A 155 6.72 10.30 -11.51
CA ASP A 155 5.38 10.67 -11.99
C ASP A 155 5.28 12.16 -12.36
N ILE A 156 5.92 13.03 -11.58
CA ILE A 156 6.02 14.46 -11.91
C ILE A 156 6.92 14.69 -13.14
N ALA A 157 8.02 13.94 -13.25
CA ALA A 157 8.99 14.10 -14.31
C ALA A 157 8.51 13.65 -15.70
N VAL A 158 7.47 12.80 -15.74
CA VAL A 158 6.81 12.43 -17.02
C VAL A 158 6.37 13.68 -17.82
N ILE A 159 5.98 14.74 -17.13
CA ILE A 159 5.46 15.97 -17.74
C ILE A 159 6.51 16.70 -18.58
N PRO A 160 7.69 17.09 -18.02
CA PRO A 160 8.74 17.66 -18.83
C PRO A 160 9.25 16.69 -19.90
N MET A 161 9.16 15.36 -19.69
CA MET A 161 9.50 14.38 -20.73
C MET A 161 8.54 14.45 -21.91
N LEU A 162 7.23 14.53 -21.68
CA LEU A 162 6.22 14.69 -22.73
C LEU A 162 6.39 16.00 -23.50
N ALA A 163 6.88 17.05 -22.85
CA ALA A 163 7.20 18.32 -23.53
C ALA A 163 8.51 18.25 -24.34
N LEU A 164 9.48 17.44 -23.89
CA LEU A 164 10.78 17.30 -24.52
C LEU A 164 10.77 16.36 -25.73
N ILE A 165 10.03 15.24 -25.66
CA ILE A 165 10.03 14.19 -26.70
C ILE A 165 9.74 14.74 -28.08
N PRO A 166 8.72 15.59 -28.34
CA PRO A 166 8.47 16.13 -29.69
C PRO A 166 9.64 16.93 -30.28
N LEU A 167 10.47 17.55 -29.41
CA LEU A 167 11.66 18.30 -29.86
C LEU A 167 12.79 17.38 -30.35
N LEU A 168 12.69 16.09 -30.09
CA LEU A 168 13.64 15.05 -30.52
C LEU A 168 13.19 14.34 -31.79
N ALA A 169 12.12 14.83 -32.47
CA ALA A 169 11.58 14.25 -33.70
C ALA A 169 12.65 14.16 -34.78
N ILE A 170 12.64 13.05 -35.53
CA ILE A 170 13.60 12.78 -36.59
C ILE A 170 13.03 13.31 -37.90
N PRO A 171 13.71 14.27 -38.58
CA PRO A 171 13.20 14.88 -39.82
C PRO A 171 12.86 13.86 -40.91
N GLU A 172 13.63 12.79 -41.02
CA GLU A 172 13.43 11.72 -41.99
C GLU A 172 12.14 10.92 -41.75
N LEU A 173 11.81 10.64 -40.50
CA LEU A 173 10.56 9.97 -40.12
C LEU A 173 9.36 10.89 -40.30
N VAL A 174 9.51 12.19 -40.04
CA VAL A 174 8.47 13.19 -40.27
C VAL A 174 8.17 13.29 -41.77
N ALA A 175 9.21 13.32 -42.62
CA ALA A 175 9.06 13.36 -44.07
C ALA A 175 8.39 12.08 -44.64
N ALA A 176 8.74 10.91 -44.09
CA ALA A 176 8.13 9.65 -44.49
C ALA A 176 6.65 9.57 -44.07
N GLY A 177 6.33 10.05 -42.83
CA GLY A 177 4.95 10.11 -42.33
C GLY A 177 4.05 11.06 -43.10
N SER A 178 4.57 12.23 -43.50
CA SER A 178 3.82 13.20 -44.32
C SER A 178 3.56 12.69 -45.74
N ALA A 179 4.44 11.86 -46.32
CA ALA A 179 4.25 11.23 -47.61
C ALA A 179 3.13 10.15 -47.60
N GLN A 180 2.96 9.43 -46.49
CA GLN A 180 1.90 8.43 -46.35
C GLN A 180 0.52 9.03 -46.03
N SER A 181 0.46 10.20 -45.41
CA SER A 181 -0.80 10.87 -45.08
C SER A 181 -1.44 11.58 -46.29
N SER A 182 -0.75 11.73 -47.41
CA SER A 182 -1.31 12.28 -48.65
C SER A 182 -2.23 11.32 -49.40
N ASP A 183 -2.21 10.00 -49.11
CA ASP A 183 -3.06 8.98 -49.75
C ASP A 183 -4.27 8.53 -48.91
N ALA A 184 -4.28 8.78 -47.62
CA ALA A 184 -5.42 8.52 -46.74
C ALA A 184 -6.14 9.85 -46.45
N GLY A 185 -7.33 10.03 -47.00
CA GLY A 185 -8.12 11.26 -46.96
C GLY A 185 -7.95 12.08 -45.69
N SER A 186 -7.53 13.31 -45.88
CA SER A 186 -7.19 14.31 -44.87
C SER A 186 -8.23 14.44 -43.80
N HIS A 187 -8.02 13.84 -42.61
CA HIS A 187 -8.51 14.45 -41.40
C HIS A 187 -7.58 15.64 -41.12
N ASP A 188 -7.97 16.84 -41.63
CA ASP A 188 -7.41 18.12 -41.24
C ASP A 188 -7.37 18.17 -39.71
N SER A 189 -6.22 17.85 -39.10
CA SER A 189 -5.97 18.25 -37.72
C SER A 189 -5.91 19.79 -37.77
N LEU A 190 -6.98 20.44 -37.31
CA LEU A 190 -7.06 21.89 -37.15
C LEU A 190 -5.94 22.33 -36.21
N ASN A 191 -4.76 22.54 -36.74
CA ASN A 191 -3.61 23.03 -36.01
C ASN A 191 -3.53 24.53 -36.18
N LEU A 192 -3.94 25.29 -35.15
CA LEU A 192 -3.97 26.77 -35.19
C LEU A 192 -2.58 27.41 -35.33
N VAL A 193 -1.54 26.61 -35.14
CA VAL A 193 -0.14 27.08 -35.15
C VAL A 193 0.55 26.77 -36.46
N GLU A 194 -0.03 25.92 -37.30
CA GLU A 194 0.51 25.52 -38.60
C GLU A 194 0.49 26.73 -39.60
N GLY A 195 1.66 27.10 -40.09
CA GLY A 195 1.83 28.26 -40.98
C GLY A 195 2.12 29.60 -40.28
N LEU A 196 2.17 29.67 -38.96
CA LEU A 196 2.55 30.87 -38.23
C LEU A 196 4.09 31.01 -38.14
N ALA A 197 4.58 32.26 -38.08
CA ALA A 197 5.99 32.52 -37.81
C ALA A 197 6.38 31.95 -36.41
N PRO A 198 7.63 31.46 -36.23
CA PRO A 198 8.04 30.79 -34.97
C PRO A 198 7.79 31.60 -33.69
N TRP A 199 7.93 32.93 -33.74
CA TRP A 199 7.63 33.80 -32.60
C TRP A 199 6.13 33.91 -32.31
N ALA A 200 5.28 33.86 -33.33
CA ALA A 200 3.82 33.90 -33.20
C ALA A 200 3.30 32.57 -32.65
N SER A 201 3.86 31.43 -33.09
CA SER A 201 3.59 30.11 -32.53
C SER A 201 3.92 30.04 -31.03
N GLY A 202 5.11 30.54 -30.65
CA GLY A 202 5.50 30.64 -29.24
C GLY A 202 4.54 31.49 -28.39
N LEU A 203 4.04 32.59 -28.98
CA LEU A 203 3.09 33.48 -28.26
C LEU A 203 1.71 32.81 -28.10
N VAL A 204 1.22 32.07 -29.10
CA VAL A 204 -0.02 31.29 -29.02
C VAL A 204 0.10 30.21 -27.96
N ILE A 205 1.20 29.48 -27.89
CA ILE A 205 1.47 28.44 -26.88
C ILE A 205 1.48 29.05 -25.48
N ILE A 206 2.23 30.13 -25.24
CA ILE A 206 2.31 30.79 -23.93
C ILE A 206 0.96 31.34 -23.54
N SER A 207 0.20 31.96 -24.46
CA SER A 207 -1.14 32.48 -24.15
C SER A 207 -2.13 31.39 -23.82
N SER A 208 -2.05 30.22 -24.46
CA SER A 208 -2.91 29.06 -24.15
C SER A 208 -2.61 28.47 -22.79
N ILE A 209 -1.35 28.35 -22.41
CA ILE A 209 -0.94 27.92 -21.07
C ILE A 209 -1.38 28.96 -20.02
N ALA A 210 -1.19 30.24 -20.28
CA ALA A 210 -1.63 31.33 -19.39
C ALA A 210 -3.16 31.34 -19.25
N PHE A 211 -3.88 31.17 -20.35
CA PHE A 211 -5.36 31.06 -20.34
C PHE A 211 -5.82 29.86 -19.52
N LEU A 212 -5.17 28.73 -19.67
CA LEU A 212 -5.49 27.51 -18.90
C LEU A 212 -5.22 27.69 -17.40
N THR A 213 -4.09 28.28 -17.03
CA THR A 213 -3.73 28.48 -15.63
C THR A 213 -4.60 29.55 -14.96
N VAL A 214 -4.79 30.69 -15.61
CA VAL A 214 -5.59 31.80 -15.06
C VAL A 214 -7.09 31.51 -15.20
N GLY A 215 -7.54 31.11 -16.39
CA GLY A 215 -8.95 30.76 -16.66
C GLY A 215 -9.40 29.55 -15.85
N GLY A 216 -8.56 28.51 -15.76
CA GLY A 216 -8.83 27.35 -14.93
C GLY A 216 -9.04 27.70 -13.45
N HIS A 217 -8.23 28.61 -12.91
CA HIS A 217 -8.38 29.04 -11.52
C HIS A 217 -9.65 29.86 -11.26
N TYR A 218 -9.97 30.81 -12.15
CA TYR A 218 -11.11 31.73 -11.95
C TYR A 218 -12.43 31.18 -12.49
N LEU A 219 -12.43 30.42 -13.60
CA LEU A 219 -13.66 29.97 -14.26
C LEU A 219 -14.16 28.64 -13.69
N SER A 220 -13.27 27.78 -13.21
CA SER A 220 -13.70 26.47 -12.66
C SER A 220 -14.55 26.57 -11.42
N ARG A 221 -14.22 27.48 -10.47
CA ARG A 221 -14.99 27.66 -9.24
C ARG A 221 -16.47 28.01 -9.47
N PRO A 222 -16.81 29.07 -10.25
CA PRO A 222 -18.22 29.40 -10.49
C PRO A 222 -18.92 28.30 -11.29
N LEU A 223 -18.24 27.64 -12.23
CA LEU A 223 -18.80 26.56 -13.02
C LEU A 223 -19.18 25.38 -12.12
N PHE A 224 -18.26 24.88 -11.28
CA PHE A 224 -18.55 23.77 -10.39
C PHE A 224 -19.55 24.12 -9.29
N LYS A 225 -19.56 25.36 -8.78
CA LYS A 225 -20.59 25.82 -7.85
C LYS A 225 -21.99 25.83 -8.48
N PHE A 226 -22.09 26.30 -9.71
CA PHE A 226 -23.35 26.30 -10.46
C PHE A 226 -23.86 24.86 -10.68
N VAL A 227 -22.98 23.96 -11.09
CA VAL A 227 -23.33 22.56 -11.33
C VAL A 227 -23.65 21.82 -10.03
N ALA A 228 -22.87 22.02 -8.98
CA ALA A 228 -23.11 21.42 -7.67
C ALA A 228 -24.45 21.85 -7.07
N ALA A 229 -24.90 23.08 -7.34
CA ALA A 229 -26.20 23.57 -6.92
C ALA A 229 -27.38 22.80 -7.55
N SER A 230 -27.17 22.10 -8.68
CA SER A 230 -28.20 21.25 -9.30
C SER A 230 -28.49 19.97 -8.51
N GLY A 231 -27.58 19.53 -7.64
CA GLY A 231 -27.68 18.30 -6.86
C GLY A 231 -27.58 17.00 -7.67
N LEU A 232 -27.30 17.09 -8.97
CA LEU A 232 -27.17 15.94 -9.88
C LEU A 232 -25.71 15.51 -10.03
N ARG A 233 -25.38 14.33 -9.53
CA ARG A 233 -24.02 13.77 -9.57
C ARG A 233 -23.53 13.51 -11.00
N GLU A 234 -24.45 13.09 -11.88
CA GLU A 234 -24.16 12.80 -13.29
C GLU A 234 -23.70 14.05 -14.03
N ILE A 235 -24.34 15.20 -13.76
CA ILE A 235 -23.99 16.49 -14.39
C ILE A 235 -22.65 16.98 -13.89
N PHE A 236 -22.33 16.77 -12.61
CA PHE A 236 -21.01 17.10 -12.07
C PHE A 236 -19.90 16.29 -12.77
N THR A 237 -20.11 14.97 -12.91
CA THR A 237 -19.18 14.09 -13.64
C THR A 237 -19.03 14.50 -15.10
N ALA A 238 -20.14 14.77 -15.80
CA ALA A 238 -20.13 15.23 -17.18
C ALA A 238 -19.37 16.55 -17.34
N THR A 239 -19.52 17.48 -16.40
CA THR A 239 -18.77 18.76 -16.39
C THR A 239 -17.27 18.54 -16.19
N ALA A 240 -16.89 17.63 -15.31
CA ALA A 240 -15.49 17.28 -15.13
C ALA A 240 -14.86 16.67 -16.40
N LEU A 241 -15.56 15.72 -17.01
CA LEU A 241 -15.15 15.11 -18.29
C LEU A 241 -15.08 16.15 -19.42
N MET A 242 -16.09 17.00 -19.54
CA MET A 242 -16.11 18.10 -20.52
C MET A 242 -14.89 19.01 -20.36
N LEU A 243 -14.54 19.34 -19.13
CA LEU A 243 -13.39 20.20 -18.84
C LEU A 243 -12.08 19.52 -19.23
N ILE A 244 -11.88 18.24 -18.86
CA ILE A 244 -10.67 17.48 -19.20
C ILE A 244 -10.54 17.34 -20.73
N ILE A 245 -11.62 16.90 -21.40
CA ILE A 245 -11.62 16.71 -22.86
C ILE A 245 -11.44 18.06 -23.58
N GLY A 246 -12.10 19.11 -23.13
CA GLY A 246 -11.98 20.44 -23.71
C GLY A 246 -10.57 21.02 -23.61
N ILE A 247 -9.91 20.82 -22.46
CA ILE A 247 -8.51 21.25 -22.28
C ILE A 247 -7.56 20.40 -23.11
N ALA A 248 -7.76 19.08 -23.16
CA ALA A 248 -6.98 18.18 -23.99
C ALA A 248 -7.09 18.55 -25.48
N ALA A 249 -8.31 18.84 -25.96
CA ALA A 249 -8.55 19.30 -27.32
C ALA A 249 -7.92 20.68 -27.59
N LEU A 250 -8.06 21.63 -26.68
CA LEU A 250 -7.42 22.95 -26.80
C LEU A 250 -5.90 22.83 -26.95
N MET A 251 -5.27 21.97 -26.15
CA MET A 251 -3.82 21.74 -26.24
C MET A 251 -3.43 21.08 -27.58
N GLY A 252 -4.22 20.12 -28.06
CA GLY A 252 -4.02 19.53 -29.39
C GLY A 252 -4.12 20.54 -30.51
N LEU A 253 -5.06 21.46 -30.46
CA LEU A 253 -5.22 22.57 -31.45
C LEU A 253 -4.01 23.52 -31.49
N VAL A 254 -3.30 23.65 -30.39
CA VAL A 254 -2.10 24.51 -30.26
C VAL A 254 -0.80 23.74 -30.56
N GLY A 255 -0.89 22.46 -30.94
CA GLY A 255 0.27 21.61 -31.21
C GLY A 255 0.98 21.09 -29.97
N LEU A 256 0.34 21.17 -28.79
CA LEU A 256 0.83 20.59 -27.55
C LEU A 256 0.16 19.24 -27.23
N SER A 257 0.83 18.44 -26.43
CA SER A 257 0.26 17.17 -25.99
C SER A 257 -1.04 17.35 -25.19
N PRO A 258 -2.14 16.65 -25.54
CA PRO A 258 -3.37 16.59 -24.75
C PRO A 258 -3.13 16.17 -23.30
N ALA A 259 -2.18 15.27 -23.09
CA ALA A 259 -1.78 14.75 -21.80
C ALA A 259 -1.16 15.83 -20.89
N LEU A 260 -0.31 16.70 -21.46
CA LEU A 260 0.26 17.85 -20.74
C LEU A 260 -0.84 18.83 -20.31
N GLY A 261 -1.81 19.09 -21.20
CA GLY A 261 -2.95 19.96 -20.87
C GLY A 261 -3.79 19.44 -19.73
N ALA A 262 -4.14 18.17 -19.76
CA ALA A 262 -4.92 17.53 -18.71
C ALA A 262 -4.17 17.56 -17.36
N PHE A 263 -2.88 17.31 -17.35
CA PHE A 263 -2.07 17.42 -16.14
C PHE A 263 -2.08 18.85 -15.57
N LEU A 264 -1.82 19.87 -16.40
CA LEU A 264 -1.86 21.27 -15.95
C LEU A 264 -3.24 21.64 -15.39
N ALA A 265 -4.33 21.14 -15.99
CA ALA A 265 -5.68 21.30 -15.47
C ALA A 265 -5.82 20.68 -14.08
N GLY A 266 -5.29 19.48 -13.87
CA GLY A 266 -5.25 18.81 -12.58
C GLY A 266 -4.53 19.64 -11.51
N VAL A 267 -3.33 20.15 -11.81
CA VAL A 267 -2.55 21.00 -10.90
C VAL A 267 -3.29 22.29 -10.54
N VAL A 268 -3.93 22.94 -11.51
CA VAL A 268 -4.72 24.15 -11.28
C VAL A 268 -5.91 23.87 -10.35
N LEU A 269 -6.55 22.71 -10.50
CA LEU A 269 -7.68 22.28 -9.68
C LEU A 269 -7.28 21.61 -8.37
N ALA A 270 -6.01 21.31 -8.14
CA ALA A 270 -5.51 20.67 -6.91
C ALA A 270 -5.84 21.45 -5.63
N ASN A 271 -5.94 22.78 -5.72
CA ASN A 271 -6.33 23.66 -4.61
C ASN A 271 -7.84 23.99 -4.60
N SER A 272 -8.66 23.32 -5.42
CA SER A 272 -10.11 23.54 -5.47
C SER A 272 -10.83 22.86 -4.32
N GLU A 273 -11.92 23.48 -3.83
CA GLU A 273 -12.87 22.88 -2.87
C GLU A 273 -13.47 21.56 -3.38
N PHE A 274 -13.53 21.39 -4.70
CA PHE A 274 -14.11 20.21 -5.38
C PHE A 274 -13.11 19.10 -5.70
N ARG A 275 -11.85 19.20 -5.23
CA ARG A 275 -10.78 18.24 -5.53
C ARG A 275 -11.19 16.79 -5.28
N HIS A 276 -11.67 16.48 -4.08
CA HIS A 276 -12.03 15.10 -3.70
C HIS A 276 -13.24 14.56 -4.49
N GLU A 277 -14.17 15.45 -4.83
CA GLU A 277 -15.33 15.08 -5.62
C GLU A 277 -14.96 14.82 -7.08
N LEU A 278 -14.05 15.63 -7.65
CA LEU A 278 -13.47 15.40 -8.97
C LEU A 278 -12.72 14.08 -9.03
N GLU A 279 -11.86 13.82 -8.04
CA GLU A 279 -11.12 12.58 -7.89
C GLU A 279 -12.06 11.38 -7.88
N ALA A 280 -13.04 11.37 -6.97
CA ALA A 280 -13.98 10.27 -6.81
C ALA A 280 -14.84 9.99 -8.06
N ASN A 281 -15.18 11.04 -8.84
CA ASN A 281 -16.01 10.90 -10.03
C ASN A 281 -15.21 10.51 -11.28
N ILE A 282 -13.94 10.88 -11.38
CA ILE A 282 -13.08 10.57 -12.56
C ILE A 282 -12.37 9.22 -12.40
N GLU A 283 -12.06 8.80 -11.18
CA GLU A 283 -11.32 7.57 -10.92
C GLU A 283 -11.89 6.30 -11.58
N PRO A 284 -13.22 6.05 -11.60
CA PRO A 284 -13.80 4.89 -12.29
C PRO A 284 -13.55 4.90 -13.80
N PHE A 285 -13.64 6.08 -14.44
CA PHE A 285 -13.40 6.23 -15.89
C PHE A 285 -11.91 6.02 -16.20
N LYS A 286 -11.01 6.60 -15.41
CA LYS A 286 -9.57 6.34 -15.50
C LYS A 286 -9.30 4.84 -15.42
N GLY A 287 -9.86 4.15 -14.42
CA GLY A 287 -9.62 2.73 -14.22
C GLY A 287 -10.04 1.86 -15.41
N LEU A 288 -11.22 2.12 -15.97
CA LEU A 288 -11.73 1.38 -17.13
C LEU A 288 -10.92 1.67 -18.41
N LEU A 289 -10.69 2.93 -18.72
CA LEU A 289 -9.98 3.33 -19.95
C LEU A 289 -8.51 2.98 -19.90
N LEU A 290 -7.85 3.15 -18.75
CA LEU A 290 -6.47 2.74 -18.55
C LEU A 290 -6.34 1.20 -18.62
N GLY A 291 -7.31 0.46 -18.08
CA GLY A 291 -7.39 -0.99 -18.25
C GLY A 291 -7.50 -1.37 -19.73
N LEU A 292 -8.37 -0.72 -20.47
CA LEU A 292 -8.52 -0.93 -21.91
C LEU A 292 -7.21 -0.61 -22.66
N PHE A 293 -6.51 0.49 -22.30
CA PHE A 293 -5.21 0.85 -22.86
C PHE A 293 -4.19 -0.29 -22.66
N PHE A 294 -4.05 -0.81 -21.45
CA PHE A 294 -3.10 -1.90 -21.21
C PHE A 294 -3.50 -3.21 -21.91
N ILE A 295 -4.79 -3.48 -22.07
CA ILE A 295 -5.25 -4.63 -22.86
C ILE A 295 -4.87 -4.44 -24.32
N THR A 296 -5.07 -3.26 -24.92
CA THR A 296 -4.71 -3.01 -26.31
C THR A 296 -3.18 -3.04 -26.51
N VAL A 297 -2.40 -2.51 -25.57
CA VAL A 297 -0.93 -2.65 -25.58
C VAL A 297 -0.54 -4.13 -25.52
N GLY A 298 -1.16 -4.92 -24.63
CA GLY A 298 -0.91 -6.36 -24.55
C GLY A 298 -1.29 -7.11 -25.83
N ALA A 299 -2.41 -6.75 -26.45
CA ALA A 299 -2.87 -7.33 -27.71
C ALA A 299 -1.98 -6.95 -28.92
N GLY A 300 -1.37 -5.77 -28.88
CA GLY A 300 -0.41 -5.28 -29.87
C GLY A 300 1.01 -5.84 -29.73
N ILE A 301 1.28 -6.66 -28.71
CA ILE A 301 2.60 -7.27 -28.54
C ILE A 301 2.89 -8.27 -29.67
N ASN A 302 3.97 -7.99 -30.43
CA ASN A 302 4.38 -8.82 -31.53
C ASN A 302 5.31 -9.96 -31.07
N PHE A 303 4.78 -11.17 -30.97
CA PHE A 303 5.57 -12.36 -30.61
C PHE A 303 6.56 -12.79 -31.69
N CYS A 304 6.38 -12.36 -32.96
CA CYS A 304 7.35 -12.66 -34.00
C CYS A 304 8.72 -12.07 -33.64
N VAL A 305 8.75 -10.84 -33.10
CA VAL A 305 9.98 -10.18 -32.62
C VAL A 305 10.63 -10.99 -31.49
N LEU A 306 9.83 -11.56 -30.58
CA LEU A 306 10.34 -12.39 -29.50
C LEU A 306 10.88 -13.72 -30.03
N SER A 307 10.23 -14.31 -31.04
CA SER A 307 10.67 -15.58 -31.67
C SER A 307 11.90 -15.41 -32.54
N GLU A 308 12.02 -14.29 -33.25
CA GLU A 308 13.16 -13.97 -34.13
C GLU A 308 14.43 -13.61 -33.35
N SER A 309 14.26 -12.87 -32.23
CA SER A 309 15.39 -12.33 -31.47
C SER A 309 15.23 -12.46 -29.95
N PRO A 310 15.03 -13.69 -29.41
CA PRO A 310 14.77 -13.88 -27.97
C PRO A 310 15.94 -13.45 -27.10
N MET A 311 17.18 -13.67 -27.55
CA MET A 311 18.40 -13.27 -26.85
C MET A 311 18.56 -11.75 -26.78
N LEU A 312 18.16 -11.01 -27.82
CA LEU A 312 18.20 -9.56 -27.84
C LEU A 312 17.23 -8.98 -26.79
N VAL A 313 15.98 -9.44 -26.80
CA VAL A 313 14.95 -8.97 -25.87
C VAL A 313 15.30 -9.31 -24.43
N ALA A 314 15.71 -10.56 -24.15
CA ALA A 314 16.13 -10.98 -22.83
C ALA A 314 17.38 -10.22 -22.37
N GLY A 315 18.38 -10.06 -23.24
CA GLY A 315 19.61 -9.33 -22.96
C GLY A 315 19.34 -7.85 -22.64
N LEU A 316 18.51 -7.16 -23.44
CA LEU A 316 18.12 -5.78 -23.17
C LEU A 316 17.32 -5.64 -21.87
N THR A 317 16.39 -6.56 -21.59
CA THR A 317 15.62 -6.55 -20.35
C THR A 317 16.54 -6.65 -19.13
N ILE A 318 17.44 -7.63 -19.14
CA ILE A 318 18.41 -7.82 -18.05
C ILE A 318 19.36 -6.62 -17.95
N ALA A 319 19.85 -6.09 -19.08
CA ALA A 319 20.74 -4.95 -19.10
C ALA A 319 20.08 -3.70 -18.49
N VAL A 320 18.86 -3.37 -18.90
CA VAL A 320 18.10 -2.23 -18.34
C VAL A 320 17.89 -2.41 -16.83
N MET A 321 17.44 -3.60 -16.40
CA MET A 321 17.22 -3.89 -14.97
C MET A 321 18.51 -3.79 -14.17
N LEU A 322 19.62 -4.29 -14.69
CA LEU A 322 20.93 -4.21 -14.05
C LEU A 322 21.43 -2.77 -13.95
N VAL A 323 21.36 -1.99 -15.01
CA VAL A 323 21.76 -0.57 -15.01
C VAL A 323 20.97 0.18 -13.95
N LYS A 324 19.63 0.02 -13.94
CA LYS A 324 18.78 0.64 -12.92
C LYS A 324 19.14 0.17 -11.52
N ALA A 325 19.33 -1.13 -11.32
CA ALA A 325 19.72 -1.67 -10.01
C ALA A 325 21.06 -1.11 -9.53
N ILE A 326 22.05 -0.99 -10.40
CA ILE A 326 23.37 -0.41 -10.07
C ILE A 326 23.20 1.07 -9.69
N VAL A 327 22.50 1.87 -10.48
CA VAL A 327 22.25 3.29 -10.21
C VAL A 327 21.53 3.46 -8.87
N LEU A 328 20.46 2.73 -8.64
CA LEU A 328 19.69 2.77 -7.39
C LEU A 328 20.53 2.32 -6.18
N PHE A 329 21.36 1.30 -6.35
CA PHE A 329 22.26 0.84 -5.30
C PHE A 329 23.30 1.91 -4.93
N ILE A 330 23.90 2.58 -5.92
CA ILE A 330 24.83 3.69 -5.72
C ILE A 330 24.13 4.85 -4.97
N ILE A 331 22.93 5.21 -5.39
CA ILE A 331 22.14 6.24 -4.73
C ILE A 331 21.83 5.85 -3.28
N ALA A 332 21.46 4.58 -3.04
CA ALA A 332 21.23 4.08 -1.68
C ALA A 332 22.47 4.18 -0.79
N LEU A 333 23.67 4.03 -1.35
CA LEU A 333 24.95 4.24 -0.63
C LEU A 333 25.19 5.72 -0.34
N ILE A 334 24.98 6.62 -1.31
CA ILE A 334 25.15 8.07 -1.16
C ILE A 334 24.22 8.61 -0.06
N PHE A 335 22.96 8.19 -0.07
CA PHE A 335 21.96 8.60 0.92
C PHE A 335 21.99 7.78 2.22
N LYS A 336 22.99 6.90 2.38
CA LYS A 336 23.24 6.11 3.59
C LYS A 336 22.04 5.25 4.02
N ILE A 337 21.27 4.73 3.07
CA ILE A 337 20.19 3.77 3.35
C ILE A 337 20.82 2.46 3.81
N LYS A 338 20.48 1.99 5.02
CA LYS A 338 21.20 0.89 5.68
C LYS A 338 20.47 -0.46 5.57
N GLY A 339 21.26 -1.52 5.64
CA GLY A 339 20.77 -2.89 5.83
C GLY A 339 19.87 -3.40 4.70
N THR A 340 18.77 -4.05 5.06
CA THR A 340 17.77 -4.60 4.12
C THR A 340 17.03 -3.51 3.35
N ASN A 341 16.88 -2.30 3.91
CA ASN A 341 16.22 -1.17 3.25
C ASN A 341 16.92 -0.73 1.96
N LYS A 342 18.26 -0.83 1.91
CA LYS A 342 19.02 -0.54 0.70
C LYS A 342 18.64 -1.47 -0.46
N TRP A 343 18.56 -2.76 -0.19
CA TRP A 343 18.18 -3.76 -1.18
C TRP A 343 16.69 -3.67 -1.56
N LEU A 344 15.82 -3.37 -0.59
CA LEU A 344 14.40 -3.11 -0.86
C LEU A 344 14.24 -1.95 -1.84
N PHE A 345 14.90 -0.82 -1.56
CA PHE A 345 14.90 0.35 -2.44
C PHE A 345 15.43 0.02 -3.84
N THR A 346 16.54 -0.71 -3.93
CA THR A 346 17.18 -1.07 -5.20
C THR A 346 16.30 -2.01 -6.04
N LEU A 347 15.83 -3.11 -5.46
CA LEU A 347 15.14 -4.14 -6.22
C LEU A 347 13.71 -3.76 -6.56
N SER A 348 13.04 -2.98 -5.70
CA SER A 348 11.67 -2.53 -5.97
C SER A 348 11.55 -1.60 -7.18
N LEU A 349 12.60 -0.83 -7.52
CA LEU A 349 12.58 0.17 -8.58
C LEU A 349 13.37 -0.23 -9.84
N ALA A 350 13.93 -1.44 -9.90
CA ALA A 350 14.82 -1.85 -10.97
C ALA A 350 14.11 -2.14 -12.31
N GLN A 351 12.80 -2.30 -12.34
CA GLN A 351 12.00 -2.53 -13.55
C GLN A 351 11.65 -1.22 -14.29
N ALA A 352 11.19 -1.35 -15.54
CA ALA A 352 10.51 -0.27 -16.25
C ALA A 352 9.07 -0.09 -15.72
N GLY A 353 8.47 1.07 -15.95
CA GLY A 353 7.14 1.41 -15.52
C GLY A 353 6.08 1.40 -16.61
N GLU A 354 4.81 1.43 -16.21
CA GLU A 354 3.65 1.57 -17.09
C GLU A 354 3.69 2.83 -17.97
N PHE A 355 4.27 3.91 -17.46
CA PHE A 355 4.52 5.11 -18.26
C PHE A 355 5.46 4.87 -19.44
N GLY A 356 6.26 3.80 -19.42
CA GLY A 356 7.08 3.39 -20.56
C GLY A 356 6.24 3.16 -21.82
N PHE A 357 5.09 2.48 -21.71
CA PHE A 357 4.19 2.27 -22.84
C PHE A 357 3.58 3.59 -23.35
N VAL A 358 3.21 4.48 -22.43
CA VAL A 358 2.66 5.79 -22.76
C VAL A 358 3.68 6.62 -23.53
N LEU A 359 4.92 6.69 -23.04
CA LEU A 359 5.98 7.44 -23.70
C LEU A 359 6.41 6.81 -25.02
N LEU A 360 6.38 5.46 -25.13
CA LEU A 360 6.62 4.76 -26.41
C LEU A 360 5.55 5.09 -27.45
N SER A 361 4.26 5.03 -27.06
CA SER A 361 3.14 5.44 -27.94
C SER A 361 3.28 6.90 -28.35
N PHE A 362 3.58 7.78 -27.40
CA PHE A 362 3.76 9.20 -27.67
C PHE A 362 4.97 9.51 -28.56
N ALA A 363 6.09 8.81 -28.35
CA ALA A 363 7.28 8.94 -29.21
C ALA A 363 7.04 8.42 -30.64
N SER A 364 6.18 7.39 -30.78
CA SER A 364 5.71 6.91 -32.09
C SER A 364 4.93 7.97 -32.85
N GLN A 365 3.93 8.55 -32.20
CA GLN A 365 3.05 9.58 -32.77
C GLN A 365 3.79 10.85 -33.16
N ASN A 366 4.89 11.17 -32.47
CA ASN A 366 5.73 12.33 -32.73
C ASN A 366 6.95 12.02 -33.62
N TYR A 367 6.98 10.86 -34.28
CA TYR A 367 8.06 10.48 -35.21
C TYR A 367 9.47 10.51 -34.59
N VAL A 368 9.59 10.17 -33.30
CA VAL A 368 10.88 10.13 -32.58
C VAL A 368 11.49 8.74 -32.61
N LEU A 369 10.67 7.71 -32.55
CA LEU A 369 11.11 6.30 -32.53
C LEU A 369 10.53 5.55 -33.73
N PRO A 370 11.34 4.75 -34.45
CA PRO A 370 10.87 3.80 -35.48
C PRO A 370 10.02 2.69 -34.86
N SER A 371 9.05 2.14 -35.62
CA SER A 371 8.14 1.09 -35.18
C SER A 371 8.84 -0.19 -34.68
N ASP A 372 9.95 -0.54 -35.34
CA ASP A 372 10.72 -1.73 -35.00
C ASP A 372 11.33 -1.62 -33.58
N ILE A 373 11.89 -0.45 -33.28
CA ILE A 373 12.45 -0.14 -31.97
C ILE A 373 11.33 -0.15 -30.91
N ILE A 374 10.18 0.43 -31.21
CA ILE A 374 9.03 0.47 -30.28
C ILE A 374 8.56 -0.94 -29.93
N SER A 375 8.47 -1.84 -30.91
CA SER A 375 8.05 -3.22 -30.69
C SER A 375 8.99 -3.96 -29.74
N VAL A 376 10.30 -3.82 -29.92
CA VAL A 376 11.32 -4.41 -29.04
C VAL A 376 11.26 -3.80 -27.63
N LEU A 377 11.20 -2.46 -27.53
CA LEU A 377 11.20 -1.78 -26.24
C LEU A 377 9.92 -2.05 -25.44
N SER A 378 8.77 -2.16 -26.11
CA SER A 378 7.50 -2.56 -25.46
C SER A 378 7.58 -3.95 -24.82
N LEU A 379 8.22 -4.91 -25.51
CA LEU A 379 8.52 -6.23 -24.95
C LEU A 379 9.44 -6.14 -23.74
N VAL A 380 10.50 -5.33 -23.81
CA VAL A 380 11.42 -5.13 -22.68
C VAL A 380 10.71 -4.53 -21.47
N VAL A 381 9.83 -3.54 -21.67
CA VAL A 381 9.00 -2.98 -20.57
C VAL A 381 8.12 -4.06 -19.97
N ALA A 382 7.34 -4.78 -20.81
CA ALA A 382 6.43 -5.82 -20.33
C ALA A 382 7.17 -6.91 -19.53
N ILE A 383 8.25 -7.46 -20.07
CA ILE A 383 9.01 -8.54 -19.42
C ILE A 383 9.64 -8.05 -18.12
N SER A 384 10.19 -6.81 -18.09
CA SER A 384 10.76 -6.26 -16.83
C SER A 384 9.72 -6.10 -15.73
N MET A 385 8.47 -5.73 -16.09
CA MET A 385 7.36 -5.67 -15.15
C MET A 385 6.97 -7.06 -14.64
N PHE A 386 6.93 -8.08 -15.52
CA PHE A 386 6.68 -9.48 -15.15
C PHE A 386 7.73 -10.06 -14.20
N LEU A 387 8.98 -9.64 -14.32
CA LEU A 387 10.07 -10.08 -13.45
C LEU A 387 10.05 -9.44 -12.07
N THR A 388 9.31 -8.36 -11.87
CA THR A 388 9.27 -7.60 -10.60
C THR A 388 8.88 -8.43 -9.38
N PRO A 389 7.80 -9.25 -9.39
CA PRO A 389 7.49 -10.14 -8.26
C PRO A 389 8.63 -11.11 -7.93
N GLY A 390 9.37 -11.57 -8.95
CA GLY A 390 10.57 -12.40 -8.77
C GLY A 390 11.67 -11.68 -7.97
N LEU A 391 11.88 -10.37 -8.21
CA LEU A 391 12.83 -9.56 -7.43
C LEU A 391 12.41 -9.43 -5.97
N PHE A 392 11.12 -9.30 -5.67
CA PHE A 392 10.63 -9.30 -4.29
C PHE A 392 10.78 -10.68 -3.62
N ILE A 393 10.58 -11.78 -4.36
CA ILE A 393 10.84 -13.14 -3.85
C ILE A 393 12.34 -13.31 -3.56
N LEU A 394 13.21 -12.81 -4.42
CA LEU A 394 14.66 -12.80 -4.21
C LEU A 394 15.02 -12.00 -2.94
N PHE A 395 14.38 -10.84 -2.75
CA PHE A 395 14.55 -10.03 -1.54
C PHE A 395 14.17 -10.81 -0.27
N ASP A 396 12.99 -11.45 -0.27
CA ASP A 396 12.49 -12.19 0.89
C ASP A 396 13.32 -13.46 1.21
N LYS A 397 13.67 -14.25 0.18
CA LYS A 397 14.33 -15.56 0.36
C LYS A 397 15.86 -15.48 0.45
N ALA A 398 16.49 -14.53 -0.22
CA ALA A 398 17.95 -14.45 -0.28
C ALA A 398 18.53 -13.32 0.58
N ILE A 399 17.88 -12.14 0.64
CA ILE A 399 18.45 -10.97 1.28
C ILE A 399 18.05 -10.90 2.77
N ILE A 400 16.77 -11.00 3.08
CA ILE A 400 16.31 -10.92 4.49
C ILE A 400 17.01 -11.95 5.38
N PRO A 401 17.17 -13.24 5.02
CA PRO A 401 17.83 -14.22 5.88
C PRO A 401 19.29 -13.89 6.17
N ARG A 402 20.03 -13.37 5.16
CA ARG A 402 21.45 -12.99 5.34
C ARG A 402 21.62 -11.87 6.36
N TYR A 403 20.70 -10.90 6.37
CA TYR A 403 20.73 -9.80 7.33
C TYR A 403 20.15 -10.17 8.70
N LYS A 404 19.20 -11.11 8.77
CA LYS A 404 18.74 -11.70 10.04
C LYS A 404 19.85 -12.45 10.74
N ASN A 405 20.61 -13.26 10.00
CA ASN A 405 21.75 -14.01 10.54
C ASN A 405 22.90 -13.08 10.98
N ALA A 406 23.15 -11.98 10.28
CA ALA A 406 24.15 -10.99 10.66
C ALA A 406 23.74 -10.16 11.91
N LYS A 407 22.45 -9.87 12.11
CA LYS A 407 21.95 -9.26 13.36
C LYS A 407 21.96 -10.24 14.54
N SER A 408 21.82 -11.53 14.29
CA SER A 408 21.93 -12.61 15.29
C SER A 408 23.36 -12.82 15.81
N GLN A 409 24.38 -12.15 15.24
CA GLN A 409 25.78 -12.22 15.69
C GLN A 409 26.14 -11.21 16.81
N ARG A 410 25.18 -10.39 17.30
CA ARG A 410 25.41 -9.77 18.61
C ARG A 410 25.46 -10.91 19.62
N ALA A 411 26.61 -11.07 20.29
CA ALA A 411 26.75 -12.04 21.37
C ALA A 411 25.60 -11.83 22.36
N GLN A 412 25.02 -12.92 22.83
CA GLN A 412 24.01 -12.89 23.87
C GLN A 412 24.61 -12.25 25.12
N ASP A 413 23.82 -11.41 25.78
CA ASP A 413 24.26 -10.80 27.01
C ASP A 413 24.47 -11.89 28.07
N THR A 414 25.52 -11.78 28.86
CA THR A 414 25.67 -12.60 30.09
C THR A 414 24.62 -12.14 31.08
N ILE A 415 23.80 -13.08 31.56
CA ILE A 415 22.75 -12.79 32.54
C ILE A 415 23.39 -12.96 33.92
N ASP A 416 23.65 -11.84 34.57
CA ASP A 416 24.37 -11.80 35.86
C ASP A 416 23.43 -11.94 37.07
N GLU A 417 22.13 -11.83 36.85
CA GLU A 417 21.15 -11.85 37.93
C GLU A 417 20.10 -12.95 37.72
N ARG A 418 19.69 -13.54 38.84
CA ARG A 418 18.55 -14.44 38.93
C ARG A 418 17.38 -13.72 39.59
N GLY A 419 16.23 -13.80 38.99
CA GLY A 419 15.01 -13.15 39.48
C GLY A 419 13.93 -14.14 39.86
N THR A 420 13.04 -13.70 40.70
CA THR A 420 11.84 -14.47 41.06
C THR A 420 10.89 -14.63 39.88
N VAL A 421 10.95 -13.67 38.92
CA VAL A 421 10.09 -13.61 37.72
C VAL A 421 10.92 -13.48 36.47
N VAL A 422 10.67 -14.35 35.49
CA VAL A 422 11.23 -14.25 34.13
C VAL A 422 10.18 -13.67 33.21
N ILE A 423 10.50 -12.58 32.50
CA ILE A 423 9.61 -11.92 31.54
C ILE A 423 10.17 -12.09 30.13
N ALA A 424 9.47 -12.80 29.27
CA ALA A 424 9.79 -12.97 27.87
C ALA A 424 9.01 -11.95 27.01
N GLY A 425 9.72 -10.95 26.48
CA GLY A 425 9.18 -9.84 25.69
C GLY A 425 8.96 -8.57 26.54
N ILE A 426 9.72 -7.51 26.23
CA ILE A 426 9.62 -6.18 26.87
C ILE A 426 8.97 -5.15 25.94
N GLY A 427 8.10 -5.59 25.06
CA GLY A 427 7.28 -4.72 24.22
C GLY A 427 6.28 -3.88 25.03
N ARG A 428 5.33 -3.26 24.34
CA ARG A 428 4.29 -2.38 24.93
C ARG A 428 3.58 -3.01 26.14
N PHE A 429 3.32 -4.29 26.08
CA PHE A 429 2.63 -5.03 27.14
C PHE A 429 3.57 -5.42 28.30
N GLY A 430 4.71 -6.06 27.99
CA GLY A 430 5.65 -6.56 28.99
C GLY A 430 6.30 -5.45 29.83
N GLN A 431 6.54 -4.25 29.26
CA GLN A 431 7.08 -3.12 30.02
C GLN A 431 6.14 -2.62 31.13
N ILE A 432 4.81 -2.69 30.92
CA ILE A 432 3.82 -2.29 31.94
C ILE A 432 3.86 -3.28 33.08
N ILE A 433 3.87 -4.59 32.77
CA ILE A 433 3.97 -5.65 33.78
C ILE A 433 5.27 -5.52 34.57
N ASN A 434 6.40 -5.33 33.87
CA ASN A 434 7.69 -5.18 34.52
C ASN A 434 7.73 -3.99 35.49
N ARG A 435 7.20 -2.83 35.09
CA ARG A 435 7.12 -1.64 35.95
C ARG A 435 6.30 -1.90 37.20
N LEU A 436 5.16 -2.58 37.05
CA LEU A 436 4.31 -2.92 38.18
C LEU A 436 5.03 -3.85 39.17
N LEU A 437 5.73 -4.88 38.67
CA LEU A 437 6.47 -5.81 39.50
C LEU A 437 7.66 -5.16 40.19
N VAL A 438 8.45 -4.38 39.47
CA VAL A 438 9.61 -3.67 40.03
C VAL A 438 9.19 -2.62 41.05
N ALA A 439 8.07 -1.92 40.84
CA ALA A 439 7.51 -0.98 41.82
C ALA A 439 7.08 -1.66 43.14
N ASN A 440 6.82 -2.96 43.09
CA ASN A 440 6.54 -3.80 44.29
C ASN A 440 7.79 -4.58 44.73
N GLU A 441 9.00 -4.13 44.40
CA GLU A 441 10.28 -4.70 44.82
C GLU A 441 10.53 -6.15 44.36
N VAL A 442 9.76 -6.63 43.35
CA VAL A 442 9.90 -7.97 42.80
C VAL A 442 11.10 -7.98 41.84
N LYS A 443 12.04 -8.90 42.04
CA LYS A 443 13.21 -9.08 41.16
C LYS A 443 12.78 -9.75 39.85
N THR A 444 12.99 -9.06 38.73
CA THR A 444 12.63 -9.53 37.39
C THR A 444 13.85 -9.73 36.52
N VAL A 445 13.86 -10.79 35.73
CA VAL A 445 14.80 -11.00 34.60
C VAL A 445 14.02 -10.83 33.30
N VAL A 446 14.39 -9.84 32.51
CA VAL A 446 13.66 -9.45 31.29
C VAL A 446 14.47 -9.82 30.06
N LEU A 447 13.85 -10.56 29.14
CA LEU A 447 14.44 -11.02 27.87
C LEU A 447 13.70 -10.44 26.67
N ASP A 448 14.42 -9.92 25.67
CA ASP A 448 13.85 -9.56 24.37
C ASP A 448 14.86 -9.81 23.24
N ILE A 449 14.34 -10.16 22.06
CA ILE A 449 15.12 -10.40 20.84
C ILE A 449 15.49 -9.09 20.12
N ARG A 450 14.86 -7.97 20.47
CA ARG A 450 15.07 -6.66 19.83
C ARG A 450 16.11 -5.85 20.60
N ALA A 451 17.31 -5.79 20.08
CA ALA A 451 18.42 -5.06 20.71
C ALA A 451 18.12 -3.56 20.95
N GLU A 452 17.42 -2.92 20.00
CA GLU A 452 17.03 -1.50 20.09
C GLU A 452 16.07 -1.25 21.28
N GLN A 453 15.17 -2.20 21.52
CA GLN A 453 14.23 -2.16 22.64
C GLN A 453 14.98 -2.32 23.98
N ILE A 454 15.92 -3.25 24.06
CA ILE A 454 16.76 -3.47 25.23
C ILE A 454 17.59 -2.22 25.56
N ASP A 455 18.24 -1.63 24.55
CA ASP A 455 19.06 -0.44 24.74
C ASP A 455 18.22 0.77 25.22
N LEU A 456 16.96 0.89 24.72
CA LEU A 456 16.03 1.92 25.18
C LEU A 456 15.62 1.71 26.65
N ILE A 457 15.25 0.49 27.00
CA ILE A 457 14.77 0.13 28.35
C ILE A 457 15.90 0.26 29.39
N ARG A 458 17.13 -0.10 29.02
CA ARG A 458 18.33 0.11 29.87
C ARG A 458 18.58 1.59 30.19
N ARG A 459 18.38 2.50 29.21
CA ARG A 459 18.47 3.94 29.43
C ARG A 459 17.43 4.46 30.44
N LEU A 460 16.32 3.77 30.58
CA LEU A 460 15.27 4.05 31.58
C LEU A 460 15.56 3.42 32.96
N GLY A 461 16.76 2.85 33.17
CA GLY A 461 17.18 2.25 34.42
C GLY A 461 16.66 0.83 34.68
N THR A 462 15.99 0.19 33.71
CA THR A 462 15.50 -1.18 33.86
C THR A 462 16.53 -2.18 33.35
N LYS A 463 16.81 -3.19 34.13
CA LYS A 463 17.71 -4.28 33.70
C LYS A 463 16.97 -5.20 32.74
N ALA A 464 17.49 -5.29 31.51
CA ALA A 464 16.96 -6.13 30.46
C ALA A 464 18.11 -6.75 29.66
N TYR A 465 17.94 -7.99 29.22
CA TYR A 465 18.99 -8.76 28.56
C TYR A 465 18.58 -9.10 27.12
N PHE A 466 19.53 -8.94 26.22
CA PHE A 466 19.36 -9.35 24.83
C PHE A 466 19.47 -10.88 24.73
N GLY A 467 18.39 -11.53 24.35
CA GLY A 467 18.33 -12.96 24.14
C GLY A 467 16.98 -13.41 23.57
N ASP A 468 17.03 -14.50 22.81
CA ASP A 468 15.84 -15.13 22.27
C ASP A 468 15.25 -16.08 23.32
N ALA A 469 14.24 -15.61 24.06
CA ALA A 469 13.57 -16.39 25.11
C ALA A 469 12.86 -17.65 24.59
N SER A 470 12.68 -17.82 23.26
CA SER A 470 12.14 -19.06 22.69
C SER A 470 13.15 -20.22 22.72
N LYS A 471 14.44 -19.91 22.94
CA LYS A 471 15.51 -20.91 23.03
C LYS A 471 15.65 -21.46 24.45
N PRO A 472 15.62 -22.79 24.62
CA PRO A 472 15.77 -23.45 25.92
C PRO A 472 16.96 -22.96 26.74
N ASP A 473 18.13 -22.85 26.11
CA ASP A 473 19.39 -22.48 26.78
C ASP A 473 19.32 -21.09 27.42
N ILE A 474 18.62 -20.16 26.78
CA ILE A 474 18.44 -18.79 27.28
C ILE A 474 17.53 -18.77 28.50
N LEU A 475 16.46 -19.56 28.50
CA LEU A 475 15.58 -19.67 29.67
C LEU A 475 16.31 -20.30 30.86
N HIS A 476 17.14 -21.31 30.63
CA HIS A 476 17.96 -21.90 31.68
C HIS A 476 18.98 -20.88 32.24
N THR A 477 19.68 -20.15 31.37
CA THR A 477 20.62 -19.10 31.78
C THR A 477 19.93 -17.96 32.53
N ALA A 478 18.68 -17.63 32.16
CA ALA A 478 17.86 -16.63 32.85
C ALA A 478 17.35 -17.10 34.23
N GLY A 479 17.68 -18.29 34.65
CA GLY A 479 17.27 -18.85 35.95
C GLY A 479 15.82 -19.31 35.98
N ALA A 480 15.22 -19.70 34.85
CA ALA A 480 13.82 -20.12 34.78
C ALA A 480 13.52 -21.33 35.71
N HIS A 481 14.52 -22.17 36.01
CA HIS A 481 14.38 -23.30 36.93
C HIS A 481 14.30 -22.89 38.42
N GLU A 482 14.73 -21.67 38.78
CA GLU A 482 14.64 -21.11 40.12
C GLU A 482 13.48 -20.10 40.26
N ALA A 483 12.93 -19.67 39.09
CA ALA A 483 11.86 -18.69 39.06
C ALA A 483 10.53 -19.28 39.60
N SER A 484 9.75 -18.45 40.28
CA SER A 484 8.39 -18.81 40.71
C SER A 484 7.35 -18.54 39.64
N LEU A 485 7.68 -17.60 38.72
CA LEU A 485 6.75 -17.09 37.73
C LEU A 485 7.44 -16.80 36.39
N MET A 486 6.79 -17.18 35.30
CA MET A 486 7.18 -16.81 33.94
C MET A 486 6.04 -16.05 33.26
N VAL A 487 6.36 -14.88 32.70
CA VAL A 487 5.43 -14.05 31.94
C VAL A 487 5.82 -14.09 30.46
N ILE A 488 4.94 -14.60 29.60
CA ILE A 488 5.15 -14.69 28.16
C ILE A 488 4.34 -13.57 27.47
N ALA A 489 5.05 -12.50 27.08
CA ALA A 489 4.48 -11.28 26.47
C ALA A 489 4.95 -11.07 25.02
N ILE A 490 5.13 -12.16 24.28
CA ILE A 490 5.63 -12.18 22.89
C ILE A 490 4.48 -11.94 21.90
N ASP A 491 4.75 -11.18 20.83
CA ASP A 491 3.75 -10.84 19.80
C ASP A 491 3.40 -12.04 18.90
N ASP A 492 4.37 -12.89 18.56
CA ASP A 492 4.18 -14.04 17.69
C ASP A 492 3.41 -15.18 18.38
N ARG A 493 2.24 -15.52 17.83
CA ARG A 493 1.33 -16.52 18.40
C ARG A 493 1.94 -17.91 18.49
N ALA A 494 2.66 -18.35 17.45
CA ALA A 494 3.23 -19.68 17.39
C ALA A 494 4.39 -19.82 18.38
N THR A 495 5.24 -18.80 18.46
CA THR A 495 6.35 -18.75 19.42
C THR A 495 5.84 -18.74 20.87
N ALA A 496 4.83 -17.91 21.17
CA ALA A 496 4.22 -17.88 22.50
C ALA A 496 3.64 -19.25 22.90
N ALA A 497 2.90 -19.91 22.00
CA ALA A 497 2.34 -21.24 22.24
C ALA A 497 3.42 -22.31 22.50
N ASN A 498 4.49 -22.31 21.69
CA ASN A 498 5.61 -23.23 21.85
C ASN A 498 6.34 -22.99 23.18
N MET A 499 6.50 -21.73 23.58
CA MET A 499 7.12 -21.39 24.85
C MET A 499 6.29 -21.84 26.06
N VAL A 500 4.96 -21.65 26.03
CA VAL A 500 4.08 -22.18 27.09
C VAL A 500 4.23 -23.68 27.22
N LYS A 501 4.15 -24.41 26.08
CA LYS A 501 4.32 -25.86 26.05
C LYS A 501 5.67 -26.29 26.63
N TYR A 502 6.75 -25.62 26.19
CA TYR A 502 8.10 -25.91 26.68
C TYR A 502 8.24 -25.60 28.18
N ALA A 503 7.81 -24.41 28.62
CA ALA A 503 7.93 -23.99 30.02
C ALA A 503 7.20 -24.94 30.98
N LYS A 504 6.00 -25.39 30.62
CA LYS A 504 5.23 -26.35 31.42
C LYS A 504 5.85 -27.73 31.47
N HIS A 505 6.53 -28.13 30.39
CA HIS A 505 7.24 -29.42 30.38
C HIS A 505 8.58 -29.37 31.13
N ALA A 506 9.39 -28.33 30.89
CA ALA A 506 10.74 -28.20 31.43
C ALA A 506 10.76 -27.66 32.87
N PHE A 507 9.81 -26.82 33.24
CA PHE A 507 9.71 -26.16 34.57
C PHE A 507 8.31 -26.32 35.16
N PRO A 508 7.89 -27.53 35.57
CA PRO A 508 6.51 -27.80 36.02
C PRO A 508 6.06 -26.99 37.26
N HIS A 509 6.98 -26.57 38.10
CA HIS A 509 6.74 -25.77 39.30
C HIS A 509 6.53 -24.28 39.03
N VAL A 510 6.91 -23.80 37.84
CA VAL A 510 6.81 -22.39 37.45
C VAL A 510 5.39 -22.09 37.01
N LYS A 511 4.79 -21.06 37.59
CA LYS A 511 3.52 -20.52 37.07
C LYS A 511 3.75 -19.75 35.75
N VAL A 512 2.98 -20.07 34.73
CA VAL A 512 3.10 -19.45 33.40
C VAL A 512 1.90 -18.56 33.14
N LEU A 513 2.17 -17.24 33.04
CA LEU A 513 1.19 -16.25 32.61
C LEU A 513 1.46 -15.91 31.16
N ALA A 514 0.43 -15.88 30.32
CA ALA A 514 0.61 -15.63 28.90
C ALA A 514 -0.33 -14.56 28.37
N ARG A 515 0.20 -13.71 27.47
CA ARG A 515 -0.59 -12.75 26.70
C ARG A 515 -1.19 -13.42 25.48
N ALA A 516 -2.49 -13.32 25.32
CA ALA A 516 -3.20 -13.76 24.13
C ALA A 516 -3.46 -12.60 23.17
N PHE A 517 -3.30 -12.85 21.87
CA PHE A 517 -3.64 -11.91 20.83
C PHE A 517 -5.16 -11.78 20.63
N ASP A 518 -5.85 -12.93 20.60
CA ASP A 518 -7.30 -13.05 20.47
C ASP A 518 -7.81 -14.22 21.33
N ARG A 519 -9.12 -14.44 21.32
CA ARG A 519 -9.79 -15.48 22.12
C ARG A 519 -9.30 -16.89 21.75
N GLY A 520 -9.22 -17.21 20.45
CA GLY A 520 -8.75 -18.52 19.97
C GLY A 520 -7.32 -18.81 20.40
N HIS A 521 -6.43 -17.81 20.30
CA HIS A 521 -5.07 -17.93 20.83
C HIS A 521 -5.08 -18.13 22.34
N GLY A 522 -5.94 -17.43 23.07
CA GLY A 522 -6.10 -17.61 24.51
C GLY A 522 -6.49 -19.04 24.89
N TYR A 523 -7.43 -19.64 24.17
CA TYR A 523 -7.83 -21.04 24.38
C TYR A 523 -6.69 -22.00 24.06
N ARG A 524 -5.92 -21.73 23.01
CA ARG A 524 -4.74 -22.54 22.67
C ARG A 524 -3.68 -22.50 23.76
N LEU A 525 -3.37 -21.33 24.30
CA LEU A 525 -2.41 -21.17 25.41
C LEU A 525 -2.88 -21.89 26.67
N ARG A 526 -4.19 -21.81 27.00
CA ARG A 526 -4.79 -22.53 28.10
C ARG A 526 -4.70 -24.06 27.91
N GLN A 527 -4.99 -24.56 26.69
CA GLN A 527 -4.85 -25.98 26.34
C GLN A 527 -3.42 -26.48 26.52
N LEU A 528 -2.42 -25.63 26.23
CA LEU A 528 -1.00 -25.95 26.39
C LEU A 528 -0.49 -25.84 27.83
N GLY A 529 -1.35 -25.47 28.79
CA GLY A 529 -1.08 -25.47 30.22
C GLY A 529 -0.70 -24.11 30.81
N ALA A 530 -0.96 -22.99 30.17
CA ALA A 530 -0.81 -21.68 30.80
C ALA A 530 -1.73 -21.56 32.02
N ASP A 531 -1.18 -21.13 33.17
CA ASP A 531 -1.94 -21.00 34.42
C ASP A 531 -2.89 -19.79 34.39
N PHE A 532 -2.49 -18.74 33.66
CA PHE A 532 -3.33 -17.57 33.47
C PHE A 532 -3.09 -16.97 32.07
N VAL A 533 -4.18 -16.61 31.43
CA VAL A 533 -4.14 -16.01 30.09
C VAL A 533 -4.96 -14.73 30.08
N VAL A 534 -4.38 -13.66 29.55
CA VAL A 534 -5.07 -12.37 29.40
C VAL A 534 -5.02 -11.92 27.95
N SER A 535 -6.15 -11.44 27.42
CA SER A 535 -6.21 -10.83 26.09
C SER A 535 -5.56 -9.44 26.11
N GLU A 536 -4.72 -9.16 25.11
CA GLU A 536 -4.03 -7.87 24.97
C GLU A 536 -5.00 -6.68 24.87
N THR A 537 -6.09 -6.86 24.14
CA THR A 537 -6.98 -5.77 23.76
C THR A 537 -8.28 -5.70 24.56
N TYR A 538 -8.70 -6.80 25.20
CA TYR A 538 -10.01 -6.91 25.81
C TYR A 538 -10.31 -5.80 26.83
N HIS A 539 -9.41 -5.56 27.77
CA HIS A 539 -9.63 -4.60 28.85
C HIS A 539 -9.59 -3.15 28.33
N SER A 540 -8.67 -2.83 27.44
CA SER A 540 -8.56 -1.51 26.84
C SER A 540 -9.70 -1.19 25.86
N ALA A 541 -10.16 -2.20 25.10
CA ALA A 541 -11.31 -2.06 24.21
C ALA A 541 -12.61 -1.82 24.98
N LEU A 542 -12.79 -2.56 26.10
CA LEU A 542 -13.97 -2.38 26.96
C LEU A 542 -13.99 -1.00 27.61
N GLU A 543 -12.83 -0.47 28.02
CA GLU A 543 -12.73 0.88 28.57
C GLU A 543 -13.01 1.95 27.50
N MET A 544 -12.49 1.78 26.29
CA MET A 544 -12.79 2.65 25.16
C MET A 544 -14.29 2.62 24.80
N GLY A 545 -14.92 1.43 24.82
CA GLY A 545 -16.35 1.28 24.60
C GLY A 545 -17.17 2.01 25.68
N ALA A 546 -16.77 1.91 26.94
CA ALA A 546 -17.39 2.63 28.05
C ALA A 546 -17.31 4.15 27.86
N GLU A 547 -16.14 4.67 27.43
CA GLU A 547 -15.97 6.09 27.15
C GLU A 547 -16.80 6.57 25.94
N ALA A 548 -16.92 5.73 24.91
CA ALA A 548 -17.79 6.01 23.77
C ALA A 548 -19.26 6.17 24.21
N LEU A 549 -19.76 5.29 25.09
CA LEU A 549 -21.10 5.38 25.65
C LEU A 549 -21.29 6.67 26.47
N ARG A 550 -20.31 7.07 27.29
CA ARG A 550 -20.32 8.36 28.01
C ARG A 550 -20.37 9.54 27.04
N SER A 551 -19.58 9.51 26.00
CA SER A 551 -19.57 10.55 24.94
C SER A 551 -20.90 10.66 24.19
N LEU A 552 -21.69 9.59 24.14
CA LEU A 552 -23.06 9.57 23.63
C LEU A 552 -24.11 10.00 24.67
N ASN A 553 -23.70 10.63 25.76
CA ASN A 553 -24.53 11.14 26.85
C ASN A 553 -25.28 10.04 27.64
N ILE A 554 -24.75 8.81 27.67
CA ILE A 554 -25.26 7.79 28.59
C ILE A 554 -24.63 8.04 29.98
N HIS A 555 -25.47 7.98 31.02
CA HIS A 555 -25.04 8.31 32.37
C HIS A 555 -23.87 7.42 32.83
N PRO A 556 -22.80 7.95 33.44
CA PRO A 556 -21.61 7.19 33.84
C PRO A 556 -21.91 5.96 34.71
N PHE A 557 -22.86 6.06 35.64
CA PHE A 557 -23.28 4.94 36.47
C PHE A 557 -23.89 3.79 35.65
N GLN A 558 -24.73 4.11 34.67
CA GLN A 558 -25.32 3.13 33.76
C GLN A 558 -24.22 2.45 32.93
N VAL A 559 -23.25 3.20 32.43
CA VAL A 559 -22.12 2.68 31.66
C VAL A 559 -21.29 1.70 32.51
N GLU A 560 -20.98 2.03 33.77
CA GLU A 560 -20.23 1.11 34.65
C GLU A 560 -21.04 -0.16 34.95
N ARG A 561 -22.34 -0.06 35.20
CA ARG A 561 -23.21 -1.22 35.39
C ARG A 561 -23.24 -2.12 34.16
N GLN A 562 -23.39 -1.55 32.97
CA GLN A 562 -23.36 -2.30 31.70
C GLN A 562 -22.00 -2.97 31.47
N LYS A 563 -20.91 -2.28 31.76
CA LYS A 563 -19.54 -2.81 31.68
C LYS A 563 -19.34 -3.99 32.63
N MET A 564 -19.84 -3.89 33.85
CA MET A 564 -19.80 -5.01 34.84
C MET A 564 -20.65 -6.19 34.37
N ALA A 565 -21.87 -5.95 33.88
CA ALA A 565 -22.74 -7.00 33.36
C ALA A 565 -22.06 -7.74 32.19
N TYR A 566 -21.46 -6.98 31.24
CA TYR A 566 -20.71 -7.54 30.14
C TYR A 566 -19.58 -8.46 30.63
N LYS A 567 -18.74 -7.98 31.57
CA LYS A 567 -17.63 -8.76 32.12
C LYS A 567 -18.12 -10.04 32.82
N THR A 568 -19.21 -9.97 33.55
CA THR A 568 -19.75 -11.10 34.30
C THR A 568 -20.24 -12.19 33.35
N ILE A 569 -21.05 -11.84 32.34
CA ILE A 569 -21.56 -12.77 31.35
C ILE A 569 -20.42 -13.41 30.55
N GLU A 570 -19.49 -12.61 30.09
CA GLU A 570 -18.29 -13.06 29.38
C GLU A 570 -17.48 -14.06 30.20
N SER A 571 -17.26 -13.75 31.47
CA SER A 571 -16.52 -14.64 32.40
C SER A 571 -17.25 -15.96 32.66
N GLN A 572 -18.56 -15.92 32.88
CA GLN A 572 -19.36 -17.11 33.11
C GLN A 572 -19.40 -18.06 31.93
N GLN A 573 -19.45 -17.53 30.73
CA GLN A 573 -19.52 -18.34 29.49
C GLN A 573 -18.14 -18.80 28.98
N ASN A 574 -17.05 -18.22 29.48
CA ASN A 574 -15.71 -18.49 28.97
C ASN A 574 -15.31 -19.98 29.05
N ASP A 575 -15.68 -20.68 30.14
CA ASP A 575 -15.35 -22.11 30.29
C ASP A 575 -16.17 -23.00 29.36
N VAL A 576 -17.43 -22.65 29.09
CA VAL A 576 -18.31 -23.38 28.19
C VAL A 576 -17.79 -23.23 26.75
N LEU A 577 -17.46 -22.01 26.34
CA LEU A 577 -16.87 -21.73 25.05
C LEU A 577 -15.50 -22.39 24.86
N TYR A 578 -14.67 -22.43 25.91
CA TYR A 578 -13.39 -23.12 25.87
C TYR A 578 -13.54 -24.60 25.58
N ARG A 579 -14.47 -25.28 26.29
CA ARG A 579 -14.73 -26.71 26.07
C ARG A 579 -15.22 -26.97 24.65
N ALA A 580 -16.19 -26.20 24.18
CA ALA A 580 -16.68 -26.32 22.83
C ALA A 580 -15.58 -26.10 21.77
N TRP A 581 -14.69 -25.12 22.00
CA TRP A 581 -13.55 -24.87 21.11
C TRP A 581 -12.56 -26.04 21.07
N VAL A 582 -12.29 -26.68 22.21
CA VAL A 582 -11.42 -27.87 22.29
C VAL A 582 -12.05 -29.06 21.55
N ASP A 583 -13.35 -29.27 21.73
CA ASP A 583 -14.09 -30.36 21.08
C ASP A 583 -14.14 -30.17 19.54
N ASP A 584 -14.41 -28.97 19.06
CA ASP A 584 -14.40 -28.64 17.63
C ASP A 584 -12.98 -28.75 17.01
N ALA A 585 -11.93 -28.40 17.78
CA ALA A 585 -10.54 -28.51 17.32
C ALA A 585 -10.03 -29.96 17.25
N SER A 586 -10.65 -30.90 17.95
CA SER A 586 -10.32 -32.34 17.90
C SER A 586 -10.81 -33.02 16.63
N GLY A 587 -11.70 -32.38 15.85
CA GLY A 587 -12.21 -32.91 14.58
C GLY A 587 -13.23 -34.05 14.71
N GLU A 588 -13.66 -34.38 15.93
CA GLU A 588 -14.61 -35.48 16.15
C GLU A 588 -16.07 -35.13 15.82
N ARG A 589 -16.39 -33.83 15.62
CA ARG A 589 -17.74 -33.37 15.24
C ARG A 589 -17.66 -32.29 14.17
N VAL A 590 -18.43 -32.51 13.09
CA VAL A 590 -18.62 -31.55 11.97
C VAL A 590 -19.56 -30.37 12.36
N ASP A 591 -20.14 -30.40 13.55
CA ASP A 591 -21.08 -29.41 14.04
C ASP A 591 -20.31 -28.25 14.70
N ASN A 592 -20.40 -27.06 14.11
CA ASN A 592 -19.77 -25.83 14.56
C ASN A 592 -20.37 -25.35 15.92
N ASN A 593 -20.21 -26.16 16.96
CA ASN A 593 -20.83 -25.96 18.28
C ASN A 593 -20.30 -24.69 18.96
N TYR A 594 -19.00 -24.43 18.80
CA TYR A 594 -18.39 -23.20 19.29
C TYR A 594 -19.06 -21.94 18.71
N LEU A 595 -19.32 -21.92 17.40
CA LEU A 595 -19.97 -20.77 16.75
C LEU A 595 -21.40 -20.57 17.22
N LYS A 596 -22.16 -21.66 17.43
CA LYS A 596 -23.53 -21.59 17.97
C LYS A 596 -23.54 -20.98 19.38
N LEU A 597 -22.67 -21.47 20.26
CA LEU A 597 -22.53 -20.96 21.61
C LEU A 597 -22.02 -19.52 21.67
N PHE A 598 -21.17 -19.14 20.72
CA PHE A 598 -20.70 -17.75 20.60
C PHE A 598 -21.85 -16.81 20.22
N ILE A 599 -22.68 -17.19 19.25
CA ILE A 599 -23.89 -16.42 18.88
C ILE A 599 -24.86 -16.33 20.04
N GLU A 600 -25.02 -17.40 20.82
CA GLU A 600 -25.85 -17.40 22.02
C GLU A 600 -25.30 -16.45 23.10
N LEU A 601 -23.98 -16.42 23.30
CA LEU A 601 -23.32 -15.46 24.18
C LEU A 601 -23.62 -14.01 23.76
N GLU A 602 -23.50 -13.69 22.46
CA GLU A 602 -23.82 -12.35 21.96
C GLU A 602 -25.27 -11.97 22.25
N SER A 603 -26.21 -12.91 22.07
CA SER A 603 -27.62 -12.68 22.37
C SER A 603 -27.89 -12.50 23.87
N LEU A 604 -27.18 -13.22 24.74
CA LEU A 604 -27.28 -13.05 26.19
C LEU A 604 -26.77 -11.66 26.62
N ILE A 605 -25.64 -11.22 26.08
CA ILE A 605 -25.08 -9.90 26.34
C ILE A 605 -26.08 -8.82 25.86
N GLU A 606 -26.58 -8.94 24.65
CA GLU A 606 -27.54 -7.99 24.08
C GLU A 606 -28.81 -7.87 24.93
N ASN A 607 -29.37 -9.01 25.34
CA ASN A 607 -30.56 -9.06 26.19
C ASN A 607 -30.31 -8.43 27.57
N ALA A 608 -29.19 -8.76 28.21
CA ALA A 608 -28.84 -8.20 29.51
C ALA A 608 -28.66 -6.67 29.47
N LEU A 609 -28.04 -6.17 28.39
CA LEU A 609 -27.86 -4.72 28.19
C LEU A 609 -29.16 -4.00 27.79
N LYS A 610 -30.09 -4.69 27.07
CA LYS A 610 -31.42 -4.13 26.71
C LYS A 610 -32.35 -3.99 27.91
N VAL A 611 -32.33 -4.93 28.83
CA VAL A 611 -33.13 -4.83 30.08
C VAL A 611 -32.78 -3.55 30.80
N ASP A 612 -31.53 -3.17 30.81
CA ASP A 612 -31.02 -1.93 31.42
C ASP A 612 -31.47 -0.65 30.68
N LEU A 613 -31.72 -0.76 29.38
CA LEU A 613 -32.26 0.34 28.56
C LEU A 613 -33.76 0.53 28.73
N HIS A 614 -34.51 -0.52 29.11
CA HIS A 614 -35.95 -0.44 29.30
C HIS A 614 -36.37 0.12 30.65
N ASP A 615 -35.43 0.21 31.62
CA ASP A 615 -35.65 0.91 32.88
C ASP A 615 -35.63 2.43 32.71
N ARG A 616 -36.46 2.88 31.72
CA ARG A 616 -36.60 4.27 31.24
C ARG A 616 -37.13 5.26 32.26
N HIS A 617 -37.34 4.86 33.49
CA HIS A 617 -37.73 5.77 34.58
C HIS A 617 -36.67 6.86 34.82
N SER A 618 -35.44 6.65 34.42
CA SER A 618 -34.34 7.63 34.51
C SER A 618 -34.39 8.79 33.49
N LYS A 619 -35.09 8.63 32.34
CA LYS A 619 -35.16 9.68 31.32
C LYS A 619 -36.27 10.70 31.53
N MET A 620 -37.29 10.38 32.33
CA MET A 620 -38.43 11.31 32.61
C MET A 620 -38.33 11.99 33.98
N ARG A 621 -37.55 11.50 34.90
CA ARG A 621 -37.25 12.17 36.17
C ARG A 621 -35.77 12.43 36.20
N GLY A 622 -35.36 13.70 36.32
CA GLY A 622 -33.95 14.06 36.42
C GLY A 622 -33.23 13.11 37.37
N TRP A 623 -31.96 12.85 37.09
CA TRP A 623 -31.09 11.98 37.85
C TRP A 623 -31.33 12.17 39.36
N THR A 624 -31.81 11.14 40.04
CA THR A 624 -31.82 11.10 41.50
C THR A 624 -30.57 10.36 41.94
N PRO A 625 -29.73 10.98 42.77
CA PRO A 625 -28.56 10.29 43.28
C PRO A 625 -28.99 9.00 43.98
N PRO A 626 -28.20 7.91 43.91
CA PRO A 626 -28.49 6.70 44.67
C PRO A 626 -28.71 7.03 46.14
N PRO A 627 -29.58 6.30 46.84
CA PRO A 627 -29.81 6.52 48.30
C PRO A 627 -28.48 6.52 49.05
N LYS A 628 -28.39 7.34 50.08
CA LYS A 628 -27.23 7.33 50.99
C LYS A 628 -27.03 5.91 51.51
N GLY A 629 -25.80 5.38 51.35
CA GLY A 629 -25.49 4.00 51.70
C GLY A 629 -25.42 3.00 50.53
N TYR A 630 -25.70 3.44 49.28
CA TYR A 630 -25.60 2.57 48.11
C TYR A 630 -24.16 2.09 47.82
N ALA A 631 -23.16 2.88 48.22
CA ALA A 631 -21.76 2.51 48.15
C ALA A 631 -21.41 1.41 49.17
N ASP A 632 -22.12 1.37 50.30
CA ASP A 632 -21.89 0.39 51.38
C ASP A 632 -22.45 -0.99 51.01
N THR A 633 -23.43 -1.08 50.10
CA THR A 633 -23.94 -2.35 49.58
C THR A 633 -23.01 -3.00 48.54
N LEU A 634 -21.99 -2.31 48.09
CA LEU A 634 -20.96 -2.83 47.18
C LEU A 634 -19.65 -3.17 47.90
N ALA A 635 -19.51 -2.82 49.18
CA ALA A 635 -18.45 -3.33 50.04
C ALA A 635 -18.81 -4.76 50.47
N PRO A 636 -17.87 -5.72 50.47
CA PRO A 636 -18.12 -7.00 51.13
C PRO A 636 -18.44 -6.71 52.59
N ASP A 637 -19.50 -7.37 53.12
CA ASP A 637 -19.90 -7.29 54.52
C ASP A 637 -18.66 -7.48 55.41
N GLU A 638 -18.14 -6.40 56.01
CA GLU A 638 -17.25 -6.53 57.15
C GLU A 638 -18.10 -7.13 58.28
N GLU A 639 -17.79 -8.38 58.66
CA GLU A 639 -18.37 -9.00 59.84
C GLU A 639 -18.18 -8.04 61.04
N PRO A 640 -19.22 -7.71 61.77
CA PRO A 640 -19.09 -6.88 62.97
C PRO A 640 -18.20 -7.59 63.98
N ASP A 641 -17.11 -6.93 64.34
CA ASP A 641 -16.17 -7.35 65.39
C ASP A 641 -16.93 -7.59 66.69
N LYS A 642 -17.09 -8.86 67.06
CA LYS A 642 -17.63 -9.27 68.35
C LYS A 642 -16.52 -9.23 69.39
N THR A 643 -16.17 -8.02 69.82
CA THR A 643 -15.45 -7.85 71.08
C THR A 643 -15.98 -6.64 71.81
N GLU A 644 -17.00 -6.90 72.67
CA GLU A 644 -17.16 -6.18 73.92
C GLU A 644 -18.24 -6.91 74.73
N GLY A 645 -17.79 -7.48 75.82
CA GLY A 645 -18.61 -8.02 76.90
C GLY A 645 -17.77 -8.70 77.92
#